data_8f12e7931984a4a2c6264027a1a6b8e2
#
_entry.id   8f12e7931984a4a2c6264027a1a6b8e2
#
_cell.length_a   1.000
_cell.length_b   1.000
_cell.length_c   1.000
_cell.angle_alpha   90.00
_cell.angle_beta   90.00
_cell.angle_gamma   90.00
#
_symmetry.space_group_name_H-M   'P 1'
#
loop_
_entity.id
_entity.type
_entity.pdbx_description
1 polymer ?
#
loop_
_entity_poly.entity_id
_entity_poly.type
_entity_poly.pdbx_seq_one_letter_code
_entity_poly.pdbx_strand_id
1 'polypeptide(L)'
;MPTNKPRLPGEPGQEKPRGRPLSAATQRLYDKWGRYQDSTSEFYTTFKYSHVSGIGKEAGVTRRDPTTVLRIDGTYFVWYTRRQTAIDRDHSNKPPHREQTWDTPVYDWDLAEIWYATSDDGFNWVEQGVAVTRGPRGEYDGRSVFTPDVLMTPGKFYLYYQAVDYPYRNRTRNSIGMSWATSPHGPWQRAETPVLRPGKAGEWLGDDDSDEVARYGDWDSHKVHDPFILVRDGKYWLYYKGQPMGWTTRYSRGIGWGVALADRPEGPFVKSPLNPVTNSGHETCLFPYGAGVLAICGHDGPEKDTIQYAPDGLNFDVVAHVTLPPLAAGPFAPDSYGDARDGKGITWGLSHIATEEMKRGNSYIVRFDCNLRRGLERPGFRGTNIRFPEDVYFSPDLALNERNMQALTYASQPERPSEARPKAPTSRAMARVYDNYGVYKDQGSDFFSAFRYSAISGIGKEKGVTRRDPSKVIKVGETYYVWYTRRQTELTWQGIARASEARPAWDWDMADIWYATSRDGFRWHEQGPALRRGAAGRFDDRAVFTPDVLAHDGKYYLYYQTLQGVWKQRSIHQIGMAWADAPDGPWTKLDQPVLRPGRRGEFLGEADDANAIVSFGEWDSHKLHDPFVLVYRGQIWLYYKGVQFGRTYRHDLGIGWGAATADDPRGPFVKSPLNPLTNSGHETFLYPYREGIVAVASLEGPEKNTMQYAPDGLNFEVVGKVSAPPVAAGPYVPDAFMDSGDGLGVTWGLSHIQHGHDGALANAYLVRFDCNLSRDIQRADFYRAWNYRFPESVYFSRDFALSDEMKAEALALAAAIDEDTRVDAP
;
A
#
# COMPACT_ATOMS: atom_id res chain seq x y z
N MET A 1 -15.98 -12.69 31.42
CA MET A 1 -14.60 -12.72 31.99
C MET A 1 -13.70 -12.17 30.91
N PRO A 2 -12.78 -11.23 31.18
CA PRO A 2 -11.86 -10.78 30.16
C PRO A 2 -11.00 -11.99 29.75
N THR A 3 -11.05 -12.36 28.50
CA THR A 3 -10.20 -13.40 27.93
C THR A 3 -8.76 -12.91 28.00
N ASN A 4 -7.98 -13.53 28.86
CA ASN A 4 -6.54 -13.26 28.99
C ASN A 4 -5.81 -13.82 27.76
N LYS A 5 -6.07 -13.20 26.57
CA LYS A 5 -5.32 -13.55 25.35
C LYS A 5 -3.89 -13.10 25.54
N PRO A 6 -2.90 -13.96 25.25
CA PRO A 6 -1.51 -13.54 25.25
C PRO A 6 -1.30 -12.39 24.28
N ARG A 7 -0.53 -11.38 24.69
CA ARG A 7 -0.24 -10.20 23.85
C ARG A 7 0.90 -10.48 22.88
N LEU A 8 0.89 -9.78 21.77
CA LEU A 8 1.91 -9.86 20.75
C LEU A 8 3.22 -9.15 21.18
N PRO A 9 4.39 -9.56 20.69
CA PRO A 9 5.61 -8.80 20.89
C PRO A 9 5.41 -7.34 20.45
N GLY A 10 5.72 -6.41 21.35
CA GLY A 10 5.54 -4.98 21.11
C GLY A 10 4.15 -4.42 21.37
N GLU A 11 3.14 -5.25 21.65
CA GLU A 11 1.83 -4.74 22.11
C GLU A 11 1.97 -3.98 23.45
N PRO A 12 1.18 -2.91 23.64
CA PRO A 12 1.19 -2.19 24.91
C PRO A 12 1.02 -3.12 26.10
N GLY A 13 1.94 -3.00 27.07
CA GLY A 13 1.99 -3.85 28.25
C GLY A 13 2.62 -5.23 28.07
N GLN A 14 3.22 -5.51 26.89
CA GLN A 14 4.10 -6.65 26.75
C GLN A 14 5.55 -6.25 27.02
N GLU A 15 6.16 -6.86 28.02
CA GLU A 15 7.57 -6.65 28.34
C GLU A 15 8.49 -7.38 27.34
N LYS A 16 9.64 -6.77 27.04
CA LYS A 16 10.72 -7.47 26.34
C LYS A 16 11.11 -8.74 27.08
N PRO A 17 11.29 -9.87 26.38
CA PRO A 17 11.81 -11.09 26.99
C PRO A 17 13.17 -10.83 27.64
N ARG A 18 13.32 -11.18 28.92
CA ARG A 18 14.59 -11.07 29.63
C ARG A 18 15.45 -12.31 29.36
N GLY A 19 16.75 -12.11 29.12
CA GLY A 19 17.71 -13.21 28.97
C GLY A 19 17.65 -13.99 27.66
N ARG A 20 16.84 -13.55 26.67
CA ARG A 20 16.81 -14.10 25.32
C ARG A 20 17.32 -13.06 24.32
N PRO A 21 18.25 -13.43 23.42
CA PRO A 21 18.67 -12.52 22.36
C PRO A 21 17.49 -12.26 21.40
N LEU A 22 17.37 -11.03 20.95
CA LEU A 22 16.35 -10.59 19.97
C LEU A 22 17.05 -10.12 18.70
N SER A 23 16.47 -10.45 17.55
CA SER A 23 16.88 -9.86 16.27
C SER A 23 16.61 -8.34 16.26
N ALA A 24 17.32 -7.59 15.41
CA ALA A 24 17.11 -6.16 15.22
C ALA A 24 15.65 -5.84 14.88
N ALA A 25 15.01 -6.63 14.01
CA ALA A 25 13.60 -6.46 13.64
C ALA A 25 12.65 -6.68 14.82
N THR A 26 12.85 -7.74 15.60
CA THR A 26 12.03 -7.99 16.80
C THR A 26 12.26 -6.91 17.86
N GLN A 27 13.49 -6.39 17.99
CA GLN A 27 13.79 -5.27 18.86
C GLN A 27 12.99 -4.01 18.47
N ARG A 28 12.93 -3.69 17.15
CA ARG A 28 12.15 -2.56 16.64
C ARG A 28 10.64 -2.68 16.94
N LEU A 29 10.08 -3.90 16.96
CA LEU A 29 8.69 -4.11 17.36
C LEU A 29 8.42 -3.62 18.77
N TYR A 30 9.28 -4.02 19.73
CA TYR A 30 9.11 -3.58 21.12
C TYR A 30 9.34 -2.08 21.30
N ASP A 31 10.29 -1.51 20.59
CA ASP A 31 10.68 -0.10 20.74
C ASP A 31 9.72 0.88 20.03
N LYS A 32 9.00 0.43 19.02
CA LYS A 32 8.22 1.31 18.11
C LYS A 32 6.79 0.85 17.86
N TRP A 33 6.20 0.07 18.76
CA TRP A 33 4.86 -0.50 18.57
C TRP A 33 3.80 0.54 18.19
N GLY A 34 3.73 1.65 18.89
CA GLY A 34 2.73 2.68 18.64
C GLY A 34 2.75 3.30 17.23
N ARG A 35 3.86 3.13 16.48
CA ARG A 35 3.95 3.59 15.10
C ARG A 35 3.36 2.63 14.09
N TYR A 36 3.15 1.37 14.49
CA TYR A 36 2.70 0.35 13.55
C TYR A 36 1.21 0.10 13.65
N GLN A 37 0.78 -0.70 14.59
CA GLN A 37 -0.62 -1.10 14.69
C GLN A 37 -1.05 -1.29 16.15
N ASP A 38 -0.78 -0.29 16.97
CA ASP A 38 -1.27 -0.30 18.35
C ASP A 38 -2.78 -0.09 18.36
N SER A 39 -3.53 -1.17 18.38
CA SER A 39 -4.99 -1.13 18.40
C SER A 39 -5.58 -0.53 19.67
N THR A 40 -4.78 -0.23 20.68
CA THR A 40 -5.21 0.45 21.93
C THR A 40 -4.95 1.95 21.89
N SER A 41 -4.18 2.45 20.92
CA SER A 41 -3.91 3.87 20.74
C SER A 41 -5.18 4.64 20.39
N GLU A 42 -5.35 5.83 20.97
CA GLU A 42 -6.44 6.75 20.59
C GLU A 42 -6.37 7.22 19.13
N PHE A 43 -5.19 7.13 18.52
CA PHE A 43 -4.96 7.47 17.11
C PHE A 43 -5.16 6.28 16.16
N TYR A 44 -5.48 5.09 16.66
CA TYR A 44 -5.65 3.92 15.82
C TYR A 44 -7.10 3.74 15.40
N THR A 45 -7.28 3.48 14.11
CA THR A 45 -8.56 3.08 13.52
C THR A 45 -8.33 2.20 12.29
N THR A 46 -9.30 1.36 12.00
CA THR A 46 -9.55 0.90 10.64
C THR A 46 -10.64 1.75 10.02
N PHE A 47 -10.73 1.75 8.71
CA PHE A 47 -11.79 2.42 7.97
C PHE A 47 -12.76 1.40 7.41
N LYS A 48 -14.05 1.66 7.52
CA LYS A 48 -15.11 0.85 6.94
C LYS A 48 -15.92 1.69 5.98
N TYR A 49 -16.28 1.11 4.84
CA TYR A 49 -16.90 1.82 3.74
C TYR A 49 -18.31 1.34 3.50
N SER A 50 -19.20 2.27 3.15
CA SER A 50 -20.58 2.01 2.78
C SER A 50 -20.94 2.74 1.49
N HIS A 51 -21.73 2.10 0.65
CA HIS A 51 -22.38 2.79 -0.45
C HIS A 51 -23.33 3.85 0.10
N VAL A 52 -23.42 4.94 -0.63
CA VAL A 52 -24.44 5.98 -0.41
C VAL A 52 -25.37 6.06 -1.61
N SER A 53 -26.63 6.41 -1.39
CA SER A 53 -27.56 6.65 -2.48
C SER A 53 -27.48 8.11 -2.97
N GLY A 54 -27.95 8.37 -4.17
CA GLY A 54 -28.07 9.72 -4.79
C GLY A 54 -26.76 10.26 -5.36
N ILE A 55 -25.63 10.15 -4.64
CA ILE A 55 -24.32 10.60 -5.10
C ILE A 55 -23.30 9.45 -5.25
N GLY A 56 -23.75 8.22 -5.13
CA GLY A 56 -22.96 7.02 -5.31
C GLY A 56 -22.64 6.73 -6.77
N LYS A 57 -22.41 5.46 -7.06
CA LYS A 57 -22.01 4.96 -8.39
C LYS A 57 -23.11 5.18 -9.43
N GLU A 58 -22.75 5.83 -10.53
CA GLU A 58 -23.62 6.07 -11.67
C GLU A 58 -22.82 5.99 -12.98
N ALA A 59 -23.36 5.29 -13.96
CA ALA A 59 -22.68 5.14 -15.25
C ALA A 59 -22.54 6.49 -15.98
N GLY A 60 -21.34 6.81 -16.44
CA GLY A 60 -21.07 8.06 -17.16
C GLY A 60 -20.96 9.31 -16.29
N VAL A 61 -21.07 9.20 -14.98
CA VAL A 61 -20.95 10.33 -14.06
C VAL A 61 -19.78 10.12 -13.10
N THR A 62 -18.89 11.08 -13.05
CA THR A 62 -17.83 11.16 -12.04
C THR A 62 -18.26 12.05 -10.89
N ARG A 63 -18.13 11.55 -9.66
CA ARG A 63 -18.26 12.30 -8.42
C ARG A 63 -17.08 11.97 -7.53
N ARG A 64 -16.30 12.98 -7.13
CA ARG A 64 -15.07 12.79 -6.37
C ARG A 64 -14.76 13.99 -5.48
N ASP A 65 -13.77 13.86 -4.63
CA ASP A 65 -13.23 14.93 -3.80
C ASP A 65 -14.32 15.67 -3.01
N PRO A 66 -15.05 14.99 -2.11
CA PRO A 66 -16.05 15.65 -1.28
C PRO A 66 -15.40 16.61 -0.28
N THR A 67 -16.04 17.78 -0.05
CA THR A 67 -15.66 18.72 1.02
C THR A 67 -15.86 18.11 2.39
N THR A 68 -15.32 18.76 3.40
CA THR A 68 -15.83 18.63 4.78
C THR A 68 -17.36 18.70 4.77
N VAL A 69 -18.00 17.75 5.50
CA VAL A 69 -19.46 17.69 5.58
C VAL A 69 -19.96 18.72 6.60
N LEU A 70 -20.85 19.60 6.18
CA LEU A 70 -21.52 20.53 7.07
C LEU A 70 -22.86 19.96 7.56
N ARG A 71 -23.30 20.36 8.75
CA ARG A 71 -24.66 20.15 9.20
C ARG A 71 -25.29 21.50 9.57
N ILE A 72 -26.35 21.86 8.88
CA ILE A 72 -27.06 23.14 9.02
C ILE A 72 -28.52 22.82 9.23
N ASP A 73 -29.11 23.29 10.32
CA ASP A 73 -30.52 23.08 10.67
C ASP A 73 -31.00 21.62 10.56
N GLY A 74 -30.13 20.68 10.97
CA GLY A 74 -30.41 19.23 10.95
C GLY A 74 -30.07 18.52 9.64
N THR A 75 -29.81 19.24 8.57
CA THR A 75 -29.51 18.68 7.23
C THR A 75 -28.00 18.70 6.95
N TYR A 76 -27.45 17.61 6.46
CA TYR A 76 -26.07 17.53 5.99
C TYR A 76 -25.92 18.10 4.59
N PHE A 77 -24.83 18.80 4.37
CA PHE A 77 -24.43 19.37 3.09
C PHE A 77 -23.03 18.89 2.73
N VAL A 78 -22.82 18.59 1.44
CA VAL A 78 -21.50 18.29 0.88
C VAL A 78 -21.39 18.89 -0.51
N TRP A 79 -20.23 19.44 -0.82
CA TRP A 79 -19.86 19.85 -2.19
C TRP A 79 -18.79 18.91 -2.71
N TYR A 80 -18.75 18.69 -4.02
CA TYR A 80 -17.83 17.72 -4.63
C TYR A 80 -17.60 18.03 -6.09
N THR A 81 -16.51 17.53 -6.60
CA THR A 81 -16.19 17.55 -8.03
C THR A 81 -17.16 16.64 -8.79
N ARG A 82 -17.80 17.16 -9.82
CA ARG A 82 -18.70 16.37 -10.68
C ARG A 82 -18.47 16.64 -12.15
N ARG A 83 -18.53 15.58 -12.94
CA ARG A 83 -18.50 15.63 -14.39
C ARG A 83 -19.44 14.58 -14.99
N GLN A 84 -20.15 14.97 -16.04
CA GLN A 84 -21.10 14.10 -16.77
C GLN A 84 -20.62 13.91 -18.20
N THR A 85 -19.60 13.09 -18.38
CA THR A 85 -19.13 12.65 -19.71
C THR A 85 -18.38 11.36 -19.56
N ALA A 86 -18.62 10.39 -20.46
CA ALA A 86 -17.80 9.19 -20.52
C ALA A 86 -16.35 9.58 -20.86
N ILE A 87 -15.41 8.97 -20.16
CA ILE A 87 -14.00 9.04 -20.54
C ILE A 87 -13.79 7.98 -21.61
N ASP A 88 -13.31 8.38 -22.77
CA ASP A 88 -13.00 7.46 -23.85
C ASP A 88 -11.75 6.63 -23.51
N ARG A 89 -11.83 5.34 -23.80
CA ARG A 89 -10.85 4.32 -23.41
C ARG A 89 -9.49 4.42 -24.07
N ASP A 90 -9.41 4.97 -25.26
CA ASP A 90 -8.20 4.98 -26.08
C ASP A 90 -7.20 6.07 -25.66
N HIS A 91 -7.48 6.72 -24.53
CA HIS A 91 -6.63 7.75 -24.02
C HIS A 91 -5.65 7.16 -23.04
N SER A 92 -4.42 6.96 -23.49
CA SER A 92 -3.29 7.04 -22.59
C SER A 92 -3.36 8.40 -21.89
N ASN A 93 -3.53 8.40 -20.58
CA ASN A 93 -3.82 9.54 -19.71
C ASN A 93 -2.71 10.59 -19.67
N LYS A 94 -1.98 10.83 -20.74
CA LYS A 94 -0.89 11.82 -20.78
C LYS A 94 -0.90 12.61 -22.07
N PRO A 95 -0.89 13.94 -21.97
CA PRO A 95 -0.34 14.73 -23.03
C PRO A 95 1.10 14.24 -23.35
N PRO A 96 1.55 14.15 -24.61
CA PRO A 96 0.96 14.74 -25.80
C PRO A 96 0.18 13.78 -26.69
N HIS A 97 -0.23 12.60 -26.21
CA HIS A 97 -0.76 11.54 -27.07
C HIS A 97 -2.16 11.82 -27.64
N ARG A 98 -2.77 12.93 -27.26
CA ARG A 98 -4.03 13.37 -27.82
C ARG A 98 -4.10 14.88 -27.93
N GLU A 99 -4.66 15.33 -29.02
CA GLU A 99 -5.01 16.73 -29.17
C GLU A 99 -6.12 17.09 -28.17
N GLN A 100 -5.80 17.97 -27.23
CA GLN A 100 -6.78 18.48 -26.29
C GLN A 100 -7.67 19.47 -26.98
N THR A 101 -8.96 19.26 -26.86
CA THR A 101 -9.95 20.24 -27.28
C THR A 101 -10.62 20.84 -26.04
N TRP A 102 -11.40 21.89 -26.28
CA TRP A 102 -12.19 22.52 -25.23
C TRP A 102 -13.25 21.58 -24.63
N ASP A 103 -13.67 20.56 -25.35
CA ASP A 103 -14.75 19.64 -24.99
C ASP A 103 -14.26 18.22 -24.68
N THR A 104 -12.96 17.96 -24.87
CA THR A 104 -12.37 16.63 -24.64
C THR A 104 -11.59 16.61 -23.33
N PRO A 105 -12.03 15.86 -22.31
CA PRO A 105 -11.32 15.74 -21.04
C PRO A 105 -10.08 14.82 -21.15
N VAL A 106 -9.08 15.10 -20.33
CA VAL A 106 -7.84 14.31 -20.21
C VAL A 106 -7.94 13.33 -19.02
N TYR A 107 -8.60 13.77 -17.94
CA TYR A 107 -8.77 13.00 -16.71
C TYR A 107 -10.22 13.03 -16.23
N ASP A 108 -10.55 12.25 -15.21
CA ASP A 108 -11.89 12.20 -14.62
C ASP A 108 -12.30 13.50 -13.91
N TRP A 109 -11.34 14.32 -13.47
CA TRP A 109 -11.58 15.65 -12.90
C TRP A 109 -11.53 16.80 -13.91
N ASP A 110 -11.07 16.54 -15.14
CA ASP A 110 -10.93 17.58 -16.17
C ASP A 110 -12.29 17.95 -16.77
N LEU A 111 -12.51 19.20 -17.04
CA LEU A 111 -13.80 19.79 -17.41
C LEU A 111 -14.90 19.63 -16.34
N ALA A 112 -14.50 19.50 -15.08
CA ALA A 112 -15.43 19.34 -13.99
C ALA A 112 -15.95 20.68 -13.46
N GLU A 113 -17.04 20.60 -12.73
CA GLU A 113 -17.69 21.67 -11.96
C GLU A 113 -17.91 21.19 -10.52
N ILE A 114 -18.15 22.12 -9.60
CA ILE A 114 -18.49 21.79 -8.23
C ILE A 114 -20.01 21.71 -8.09
N TRP A 115 -20.48 20.56 -7.68
CA TRP A 115 -21.88 20.28 -7.37
C TRP A 115 -22.09 20.10 -5.88
N TYR A 116 -23.33 20.05 -5.42
CA TYR A 116 -23.64 19.79 -4.03
C TYR A 116 -24.84 18.87 -3.83
N ALA A 117 -24.89 18.25 -2.69
CA ALA A 117 -25.97 17.38 -2.26
C ALA A 117 -26.30 17.58 -0.79
N THR A 118 -27.50 17.19 -0.41
CA THR A 118 -28.02 17.25 0.97
C THR A 118 -28.47 15.88 1.43
N SER A 119 -28.45 15.66 2.75
CA SER A 119 -28.90 14.41 3.39
C SER A 119 -29.36 14.66 4.80
N ASP A 120 -30.31 13.86 5.28
CA ASP A 120 -30.76 13.91 6.68
C ASP A 120 -30.07 12.85 7.55
N ASP A 121 -29.40 11.84 6.93
CA ASP A 121 -28.82 10.69 7.64
C ASP A 121 -27.36 10.40 7.28
N GLY A 122 -26.80 11.10 6.28
CA GLY A 122 -25.45 10.88 5.79
C GLY A 122 -25.26 9.59 4.95
N PHE A 123 -26.36 8.88 4.63
CA PHE A 123 -26.35 7.71 3.74
C PHE A 123 -27.19 7.94 2.48
N ASN A 124 -28.32 8.61 2.63
CA ASN A 124 -29.24 8.91 1.53
C ASN A 124 -29.10 10.38 1.15
N TRP A 125 -28.51 10.65 0.01
CA TRP A 125 -28.21 11.99 -0.47
C TRP A 125 -29.14 12.40 -1.63
N VAL A 126 -29.46 13.65 -1.69
CA VAL A 126 -30.20 14.26 -2.79
C VAL A 126 -29.29 15.26 -3.50
N GLU A 127 -28.92 14.98 -4.74
CA GLU A 127 -28.14 15.88 -5.57
C GLU A 127 -28.95 17.13 -5.90
N GLN A 128 -28.46 18.31 -5.57
CA GLN A 128 -29.18 19.58 -5.67
C GLN A 128 -28.86 20.34 -6.97
N GLY A 129 -27.64 20.16 -7.50
CA GLY A 129 -27.19 20.80 -8.71
C GLY A 129 -25.80 21.42 -8.61
N VAL A 130 -25.49 22.27 -9.58
CA VAL A 130 -24.19 22.96 -9.66
C VAL A 130 -24.11 24.11 -8.64
N ALA A 131 -23.00 24.15 -7.90
CA ALA A 131 -22.67 25.27 -7.00
C ALA A 131 -21.71 26.25 -7.69
N VAL A 132 -20.60 25.77 -8.26
CA VAL A 132 -19.60 26.60 -8.94
C VAL A 132 -19.31 26.03 -10.31
N THR A 133 -19.52 26.85 -11.36
CA THR A 133 -19.15 26.54 -12.73
C THR A 133 -17.71 26.95 -13.04
N ARG A 134 -17.17 26.43 -14.12
CA ARG A 134 -15.88 26.87 -14.68
C ARG A 134 -15.93 28.36 -15.02
N GLY A 135 -14.81 29.05 -14.87
CA GLY A 135 -14.66 30.44 -15.30
C GLY A 135 -14.64 30.60 -16.84
N PRO A 136 -14.62 31.84 -17.31
CA PRO A 136 -14.44 32.14 -18.74
C PRO A 136 -13.09 31.62 -19.27
N ARG A 137 -13.02 31.37 -20.55
CA ARG A 137 -11.77 31.02 -21.24
C ARG A 137 -10.67 32.06 -21.00
N GLY A 138 -9.47 31.61 -20.71
CA GLY A 138 -8.30 32.45 -20.44
C GLY A 138 -8.22 32.95 -19.00
N GLU A 139 -9.18 32.60 -18.16
CA GLU A 139 -9.08 32.83 -16.72
C GLU A 139 -8.52 31.62 -15.98
N TYR A 140 -8.00 31.83 -14.79
CA TYR A 140 -7.24 30.85 -14.01
C TYR A 140 -8.00 29.52 -13.72
N ASP A 141 -9.32 29.52 -13.85
CA ASP A 141 -10.24 28.42 -13.59
C ASP A 141 -11.12 28.07 -14.81
N GLY A 142 -10.73 28.54 -15.98
CA GLY A 142 -11.51 28.40 -17.20
C GLY A 142 -11.57 26.96 -17.76
N ARG A 143 -10.63 26.10 -17.38
CA ARG A 143 -10.61 24.70 -17.80
C ARG A 143 -11.38 23.78 -16.86
N SER A 144 -11.12 23.88 -15.56
CA SER A 144 -11.72 22.99 -14.55
C SER A 144 -11.71 23.64 -13.18
N VAL A 145 -12.79 23.41 -12.41
CA VAL A 145 -12.87 23.67 -10.96
C VAL A 145 -13.23 22.38 -10.26
N PHE A 146 -12.39 21.97 -9.30
CA PHE A 146 -12.48 20.65 -8.71
C PHE A 146 -11.81 20.61 -7.32
N THR A 147 -11.90 19.49 -6.64
CA THR A 147 -11.35 19.25 -5.29
C THR A 147 -11.68 20.42 -4.35
N PRO A 148 -12.94 20.64 -4.05
CA PRO A 148 -13.36 21.74 -3.16
C PRO A 148 -13.17 21.40 -1.69
N ASP A 149 -13.00 22.44 -0.84
CA ASP A 149 -13.36 22.37 0.57
C ASP A 149 -14.19 23.59 0.96
N VAL A 150 -14.92 23.47 2.08
CA VAL A 150 -15.92 24.48 2.51
C VAL A 150 -15.56 25.05 3.86
N LEU A 151 -15.81 26.35 4.03
CA LEU A 151 -15.76 27.06 5.30
C LEU A 151 -17.13 27.70 5.56
N MET A 152 -17.65 27.51 6.76
CA MET A 152 -18.81 28.24 7.26
C MET A 152 -18.36 29.31 8.26
N THR A 153 -18.84 30.53 8.08
CA THR A 153 -18.69 31.65 9.03
C THR A 153 -20.06 32.23 9.31
N PRO A 154 -20.24 33.07 10.35
CA PRO A 154 -21.52 33.77 10.58
C PRO A 154 -21.98 34.53 9.33
N GLY A 155 -23.09 34.07 8.74
CA GLY A 155 -23.74 34.70 7.59
C GLY A 155 -23.07 34.51 6.23
N LYS A 156 -21.99 33.70 6.13
CA LYS A 156 -21.34 33.44 4.87
C LYS A 156 -20.76 32.03 4.80
N PHE A 157 -20.69 31.50 3.58
CA PHE A 157 -20.06 30.24 3.19
C PHE A 157 -18.98 30.53 2.14
N TYR A 158 -17.86 29.82 2.21
CA TYR A 158 -16.75 29.95 1.28
C TYR A 158 -16.39 28.56 0.75
N LEU A 159 -16.26 28.42 -0.57
CA LEU A 159 -15.72 27.24 -1.23
C LEU A 159 -14.36 27.57 -1.79
N TYR A 160 -13.36 26.86 -1.32
CA TYR A 160 -12.00 26.88 -1.88
C TYR A 160 -11.87 25.70 -2.81
N TYR A 161 -11.25 25.86 -3.97
CA TYR A 161 -11.18 24.81 -4.96
C TYR A 161 -9.90 24.89 -5.78
N GLN A 162 -9.45 23.74 -6.25
CA GLN A 162 -8.37 23.67 -7.23
C GLN A 162 -8.86 24.19 -8.58
N ALA A 163 -8.04 25.00 -9.23
CA ALA A 163 -8.37 25.70 -10.47
C ALA A 163 -7.30 25.49 -11.53
N VAL A 164 -7.73 25.23 -12.74
CA VAL A 164 -6.86 25.00 -13.91
C VAL A 164 -7.37 25.80 -15.10
N ASP A 165 -6.43 26.42 -15.80
CA ASP A 165 -6.69 27.10 -17.08
C ASP A 165 -6.48 26.16 -18.27
N TYR A 166 -6.98 26.55 -19.43
CA TYR A 166 -6.81 25.86 -20.71
C TYR A 166 -5.57 26.34 -21.48
N PRO A 167 -4.84 25.48 -22.17
CA PRO A 167 -4.99 24.02 -22.22
C PRO A 167 -4.33 23.33 -21.01
N TYR A 168 -4.88 22.17 -20.58
CA TYR A 168 -4.19 21.36 -19.58
C TYR A 168 -3.01 20.63 -20.23
N ARG A 169 -1.82 20.86 -19.70
CA ARG A 169 -0.54 20.27 -20.12
C ARG A 169 0.24 19.78 -18.90
N ASN A 170 1.28 19.00 -19.10
CA ASN A 170 2.17 18.59 -18.02
C ASN A 170 2.74 19.80 -17.27
N ARG A 171 3.03 20.89 -17.98
CA ARG A 171 3.60 22.14 -17.44
C ARG A 171 2.54 23.13 -16.91
N THR A 172 1.24 22.80 -16.99
CA THR A 172 0.18 23.70 -16.51
C THR A 172 0.27 23.85 -14.99
N ARG A 173 0.33 25.08 -14.51
CA ARG A 173 0.35 25.40 -13.09
C ARG A 173 -1.07 25.49 -12.55
N ASN A 174 -1.34 24.86 -11.39
CA ASN A 174 -2.65 24.88 -10.75
C ASN A 174 -2.63 25.87 -9.58
N SER A 175 -3.74 26.57 -9.37
CA SER A 175 -3.95 27.53 -8.29
C SER A 175 -5.15 27.13 -7.43
N ILE A 176 -5.33 27.75 -6.26
CA ILE A 176 -6.56 27.62 -5.46
C ILE A 176 -7.41 28.87 -5.66
N GLY A 177 -8.62 28.65 -6.20
CA GLY A 177 -9.67 29.63 -6.34
C GLY A 177 -10.60 29.66 -5.13
N MET A 178 -11.53 30.62 -5.12
CA MET A 178 -12.55 30.75 -4.07
C MET A 178 -13.85 31.26 -4.66
N SER A 179 -14.97 30.78 -4.11
CA SER A 179 -16.31 31.37 -4.27
C SER A 179 -16.97 31.53 -2.91
N TRP A 180 -17.87 32.47 -2.78
CA TRP A 180 -18.61 32.70 -1.54
C TRP A 180 -20.11 32.89 -1.77
N ALA A 181 -20.91 32.61 -0.76
CA ALA A 181 -22.37 32.79 -0.77
C ALA A 181 -22.89 33.16 0.65
N THR A 182 -24.10 33.71 0.71
CA THR A 182 -24.80 33.96 2.00
C THR A 182 -25.74 32.82 2.40
N SER A 183 -25.87 31.82 1.54
CA SER A 183 -26.67 30.61 1.78
C SER A 183 -25.87 29.39 1.27
N PRO A 184 -25.98 28.20 1.90
CA PRO A 184 -25.32 27.00 1.42
C PRO A 184 -25.82 26.57 0.03
N HIS A 185 -27.00 27.03 -0.37
CA HIS A 185 -27.58 26.81 -1.70
C HIS A 185 -27.06 27.79 -2.76
N GLY A 186 -26.29 28.81 -2.38
CA GLY A 186 -25.87 29.88 -3.25
C GLY A 186 -26.86 31.06 -3.28
N PRO A 187 -26.87 31.92 -4.30
CA PRO A 187 -25.92 31.87 -5.43
C PRO A 187 -24.48 32.15 -5.01
N TRP A 188 -23.55 31.38 -5.62
CA TRP A 188 -22.13 31.50 -5.33
C TRP A 188 -21.46 32.57 -6.20
N GLN A 189 -20.69 33.44 -5.57
CA GLN A 189 -19.94 34.50 -6.23
C GLN A 189 -18.46 34.10 -6.32
N ARG A 190 -17.92 34.07 -7.54
CA ARG A 190 -16.54 33.68 -7.83
C ARG A 190 -15.59 34.85 -7.58
N ALA A 191 -14.42 34.57 -6.97
CA ALA A 191 -13.34 35.54 -6.88
C ALA A 191 -12.66 35.70 -8.24
N GLU A 192 -12.30 36.94 -8.59
CA GLU A 192 -11.67 37.27 -9.89
C GLU A 192 -10.23 36.72 -10.00
N THR A 193 -9.58 36.50 -8.87
CA THR A 193 -8.20 36.01 -8.79
C THR A 193 -8.09 34.85 -7.80
N PRO A 194 -7.17 33.91 -8.00
CA PRO A 194 -6.97 32.82 -7.04
C PRO A 194 -6.47 33.35 -5.70
N VAL A 195 -6.91 32.73 -4.61
CA VAL A 195 -6.51 33.09 -3.24
C VAL A 195 -5.13 32.54 -2.86
N LEU A 196 -4.67 31.49 -3.56
CA LEU A 196 -3.33 30.94 -3.39
C LEU A 196 -2.74 30.52 -4.74
N ARG A 197 -1.49 30.94 -4.98
CA ARG A 197 -0.74 30.61 -6.20
C ARG A 197 0.47 29.72 -5.87
N PRO A 198 0.96 28.93 -6.86
CA PRO A 198 2.24 28.22 -6.74
C PRO A 198 3.38 29.19 -6.39
N GLY A 199 4.41 28.65 -5.75
CA GLY A 199 5.64 29.38 -5.41
C GLY A 199 6.46 29.78 -6.63
N LYS A 200 7.67 30.28 -6.40
CA LYS A 200 8.57 30.72 -7.46
C LYS A 200 8.88 29.55 -8.42
N ALA A 201 8.63 29.76 -9.69
CA ALA A 201 8.92 28.76 -10.73
C ALA A 201 10.43 28.50 -10.85
N GLY A 202 10.76 27.26 -11.18
CA GLY A 202 12.07 26.87 -11.69
C GLY A 202 12.19 27.12 -13.19
N GLU A 203 12.97 26.28 -13.84
CA GLU A 203 13.18 26.31 -15.30
C GLU A 203 12.92 24.93 -15.90
N TRP A 204 12.14 24.90 -16.96
CA TRP A 204 11.95 23.68 -17.73
C TRP A 204 13.16 23.37 -18.60
N LEU A 205 13.43 22.10 -18.85
CA LEU A 205 14.43 21.67 -19.80
C LEU A 205 13.75 21.49 -21.17
N GLY A 206 14.22 22.24 -22.18
CA GLY A 206 13.60 22.22 -23.52
C GLY A 206 12.22 22.88 -23.61
N ASP A 207 11.64 22.89 -24.82
CA ASP A 207 10.39 23.57 -25.15
C ASP A 207 9.18 22.63 -25.26
N ASP A 208 9.39 21.32 -25.18
CA ASP A 208 8.32 20.33 -25.20
C ASP A 208 7.51 20.32 -23.88
N ASP A 209 6.40 19.61 -23.87
CA ASP A 209 5.53 19.48 -22.69
C ASP A 209 5.99 18.35 -21.75
N SER A 210 7.32 18.09 -21.66
CA SER A 210 7.88 17.12 -20.70
C SER A 210 7.96 17.69 -19.28
N ASP A 211 8.03 16.80 -18.29
CA ASP A 211 8.22 17.17 -16.89
C ASP A 211 9.69 17.47 -16.53
N GLU A 212 10.60 17.47 -17.49
CA GLU A 212 12.02 17.64 -17.25
C GLU A 212 12.37 19.11 -16.92
N VAL A 213 13.17 19.30 -15.90
CA VAL A 213 13.57 20.63 -15.42
C VAL A 213 15.08 20.81 -15.41
N ALA A 214 15.52 21.99 -15.77
CA ALA A 214 16.88 22.46 -15.48
C ALA A 214 17.02 22.92 -14.02
N ARG A 215 15.91 23.39 -13.41
CA ARG A 215 15.86 23.84 -12.02
C ARG A 215 14.45 23.73 -11.45
N TYR A 216 14.29 23.20 -10.23
CA TYR A 216 12.99 22.86 -9.62
C TYR A 216 12.12 24.06 -9.18
N GLY A 217 12.70 25.16 -8.74
CA GLY A 217 11.94 26.24 -8.09
C GLY A 217 11.62 25.94 -6.63
N ASP A 218 10.56 26.59 -6.11
CA ASP A 218 10.07 26.33 -4.77
C ASP A 218 9.43 24.92 -4.66
N TRP A 219 9.27 24.39 -3.44
CA TRP A 219 8.71 23.06 -3.21
C TRP A 219 7.29 22.89 -3.78
N ASP A 220 6.53 23.98 -3.97
CA ASP A 220 5.18 24.04 -4.53
C ASP A 220 5.15 24.87 -5.83
N SER A 221 6.27 24.95 -6.56
CA SER A 221 6.44 25.81 -7.75
C SER A 221 5.56 25.42 -8.93
N HIS A 222 5.06 24.18 -8.99
CA HIS A 222 4.23 23.70 -10.08
C HIS A 222 2.74 23.80 -9.76
N LYS A 223 2.33 23.21 -8.64
CA LYS A 223 0.90 23.09 -8.32
C LYS A 223 0.65 23.32 -6.85
N VAL A 224 -0.42 24.05 -6.55
CA VAL A 224 -1.09 24.06 -5.25
C VAL A 224 -2.49 23.49 -5.44
N HIS A 225 -2.78 22.42 -4.70
CA HIS A 225 -3.97 21.57 -4.89
C HIS A 225 -4.71 21.33 -3.58
N ASP A 226 -5.86 20.69 -3.71
CA ASP A 226 -6.57 20.01 -2.63
C ASP A 226 -6.63 20.90 -1.38
N PRO A 227 -7.28 22.07 -1.46
CA PRO A 227 -7.42 22.95 -0.31
C PRO A 227 -8.16 22.24 0.82
N PHE A 228 -7.75 22.51 2.06
CA PHE A 228 -8.43 22.09 3.26
C PHE A 228 -8.37 23.22 4.29
N ILE A 229 -9.51 23.75 4.70
CA ILE A 229 -9.59 24.96 5.52
C ILE A 229 -10.02 24.65 6.96
N LEU A 230 -9.26 25.15 7.92
CA LEU A 230 -9.59 25.07 9.35
C LEU A 230 -9.54 26.48 9.99
N VAL A 231 -10.32 26.67 11.04
CA VAL A 231 -10.21 27.86 11.89
C VAL A 231 -9.43 27.50 13.15
N ARG A 232 -8.39 28.25 13.45
CA ARG A 232 -7.55 27.99 14.62
C ARG A 232 -6.84 29.27 15.09
N ASP A 233 -6.82 29.50 16.39
CA ASP A 233 -6.18 30.65 17.03
C ASP A 233 -6.61 32.00 16.41
N GLY A 234 -7.91 32.13 16.11
CA GLY A 234 -8.50 33.31 15.47
C GLY A 234 -8.07 33.56 14.02
N LYS A 235 -7.41 32.59 13.38
CA LYS A 235 -6.95 32.65 12.00
C LYS A 235 -7.53 31.56 11.13
N TYR A 236 -7.50 31.79 9.82
CA TYR A 236 -7.90 30.82 8.80
C TYR A 236 -6.65 30.10 8.29
N TRP A 237 -6.62 28.78 8.46
CA TRP A 237 -5.52 27.91 8.11
C TRP A 237 -5.90 27.11 6.86
N LEU A 238 -5.38 27.53 5.71
CA LEU A 238 -5.59 26.85 4.43
C LEU A 238 -4.45 25.88 4.22
N TYR A 239 -4.69 24.62 4.52
CA TYR A 239 -3.81 23.54 4.14
C TYR A 239 -3.96 23.24 2.65
N TYR A 240 -2.87 22.86 2.01
CA TYR A 240 -2.87 22.57 0.59
C TYR A 240 -1.77 21.59 0.23
N LYS A 241 -2.01 20.74 -0.77
CA LYS A 241 -0.98 19.90 -1.35
C LYS A 241 -0.10 20.72 -2.28
N GLY A 242 1.21 20.62 -2.13
CA GLY A 242 2.19 21.28 -2.99
C GLY A 242 2.94 20.27 -3.87
N GLN A 243 3.36 20.73 -5.04
CA GLN A 243 4.17 19.94 -5.95
C GLN A 243 5.19 20.85 -6.67
N PRO A 244 6.50 20.56 -6.62
CA PRO A 244 7.50 21.28 -7.39
C PRO A 244 7.46 20.93 -8.88
N MET A 245 7.97 21.78 -9.71
CA MET A 245 8.20 21.50 -11.12
C MET A 245 9.15 20.29 -11.27
N GLY A 246 8.93 19.47 -12.31
CA GLY A 246 9.74 18.28 -12.56
C GLY A 246 9.47 17.09 -11.64
N TRP A 247 8.55 17.23 -10.69
CA TRP A 247 8.13 16.15 -9.79
C TRP A 247 6.71 15.76 -10.11
N THR A 248 6.55 14.60 -10.69
CA THR A 248 5.23 14.01 -10.89
C THR A 248 4.74 13.34 -9.60
N THR A 249 3.44 13.11 -9.49
CA THR A 249 2.85 12.33 -8.40
C THR A 249 3.46 10.94 -8.20
N ARG A 250 4.28 10.51 -9.16
CA ARG A 250 4.98 9.21 -9.15
C ARG A 250 6.27 9.22 -8.33
N TYR A 251 6.78 10.39 -8.01
CA TYR A 251 7.98 10.52 -7.19
C TYR A 251 7.59 10.68 -5.73
N SER A 252 7.98 9.72 -4.90
CA SER A 252 7.63 9.68 -3.49
C SER A 252 8.08 10.88 -2.66
N ARG A 253 8.88 11.79 -3.21
CA ARG A 253 9.40 12.95 -2.51
C ARG A 253 8.87 14.29 -3.00
N GLY A 254 8.09 14.28 -4.07
CA GLY A 254 7.56 15.53 -4.64
C GLY A 254 6.25 16.00 -4.05
N ILE A 255 5.67 15.25 -3.11
CA ILE A 255 4.36 15.54 -2.56
C ILE A 255 4.43 15.70 -1.05
N GLY A 256 3.92 16.80 -0.59
CA GLY A 256 3.69 17.10 0.79
C GLY A 256 2.57 18.12 0.92
N TRP A 257 2.11 18.31 2.12
CA TRP A 257 1.12 19.33 2.44
C TRP A 257 1.83 20.51 3.10
N GLY A 258 1.41 21.69 2.69
CA GLY A 258 1.79 22.93 3.34
C GLY A 258 0.56 23.63 3.91
N VAL A 259 0.77 24.75 4.55
CA VAL A 259 -0.27 25.61 5.08
C VAL A 259 0.01 27.07 4.80
N ALA A 260 -1.04 27.82 4.52
CA ALA A 260 -1.02 29.26 4.45
C ALA A 260 -2.08 29.86 5.40
N LEU A 261 -1.73 30.95 6.06
CA LEU A 261 -2.56 31.56 7.11
C LEU A 261 -3.07 32.93 6.66
N ALA A 262 -4.29 33.26 7.08
CA ALA A 262 -4.90 34.57 6.87
C ALA A 262 -5.72 35.01 8.08
N ASP A 263 -5.89 36.33 8.20
CA ASP A 263 -6.77 36.94 9.24
C ASP A 263 -8.24 37.02 8.77
N ARG A 264 -8.48 36.76 7.49
CA ARG A 264 -9.84 36.77 6.88
C ARG A 264 -10.00 35.58 5.91
N PRO A 265 -11.23 35.08 5.72
CA PRO A 265 -11.48 33.97 4.81
C PRO A 265 -11.04 34.23 3.36
N GLU A 266 -11.15 35.48 2.93
CA GLU A 266 -10.75 35.92 1.58
C GLU A 266 -9.22 36.05 1.42
N GLY A 267 -8.45 35.94 2.49
CA GLY A 267 -7.01 36.17 2.50
C GLY A 267 -6.60 37.60 2.83
N PRO A 268 -5.41 38.06 2.45
CA PRO A 268 -4.40 37.30 1.72
C PRO A 268 -3.81 36.15 2.56
N PHE A 269 -3.64 34.99 1.94
CA PHE A 269 -3.03 33.81 2.57
C PHE A 269 -1.50 33.87 2.46
N VAL A 270 -0.82 33.82 3.60
CA VAL A 270 0.65 33.81 3.69
C VAL A 270 1.15 32.42 3.99
N LYS A 271 1.95 31.86 3.09
CA LYS A 271 2.54 30.53 3.23
C LYS A 271 3.45 30.44 4.44
N SER A 272 3.33 29.34 5.20
CA SER A 272 4.23 29.08 6.33
C SER A 272 5.68 28.89 5.84
N PRO A 273 6.67 29.47 6.54
CA PRO A 273 8.08 29.23 6.23
C PRO A 273 8.53 27.79 6.54
N LEU A 274 7.72 27.02 7.27
CA LEU A 274 8.00 25.59 7.57
C LEU A 274 7.50 24.63 6.50
N ASN A 275 6.80 25.13 5.47
CA ASN A 275 6.28 24.28 4.40
C ASN A 275 7.40 23.52 3.66
N PRO A 276 7.17 22.26 3.25
CA PRO A 276 5.97 21.46 3.53
C PRO A 276 5.92 20.97 4.98
N VAL A 277 4.71 20.92 5.57
CA VAL A 277 4.48 20.49 6.95
C VAL A 277 4.30 18.98 7.07
N THR A 278 3.93 18.29 5.97
CA THR A 278 4.01 16.81 5.84
C THR A 278 4.92 16.46 4.66
N ASN A 279 5.41 15.22 4.63
CA ASN A 279 6.21 14.69 3.52
C ASN A 279 5.45 13.66 2.68
N SER A 280 4.17 13.49 2.92
CA SER A 280 3.33 12.45 2.35
C SER A 280 1.89 12.88 2.26
N GLY A 281 1.08 12.07 1.57
CA GLY A 281 -0.34 12.27 1.47
C GLY A 281 -0.75 13.00 0.20
N HIS A 282 -0.84 12.27 -0.92
CA HIS A 282 -1.49 12.79 -2.13
C HIS A 282 -2.94 13.15 -1.79
N GLU A 283 -3.62 12.22 -1.14
CA GLU A 283 -4.97 12.38 -0.67
C GLU A 283 -4.96 12.41 0.87
N THR A 284 -5.10 13.59 1.45
CA THR A 284 -5.02 13.79 2.90
C THR A 284 -6.27 14.49 3.38
N CYS A 285 -6.79 14.07 4.53
CA CYS A 285 -7.84 14.81 5.21
C CYS A 285 -7.34 15.28 6.58
N LEU A 286 -7.77 16.47 6.99
CA LEU A 286 -7.33 17.09 8.23
C LEU A 286 -8.56 17.50 9.07
N PHE A 287 -8.41 17.46 10.40
CA PHE A 287 -9.46 17.90 11.32
C PHE A 287 -8.88 18.24 12.69
N PRO A 288 -9.58 19.08 13.49
CA PRO A 288 -9.19 19.37 14.87
C PRO A 288 -9.21 18.10 15.74
N TYR A 289 -8.17 17.91 16.54
CA TYR A 289 -8.06 16.80 17.49
C TYR A 289 -7.28 17.24 18.72
N GLY A 290 -7.91 17.22 19.88
CA GLY A 290 -7.32 17.79 21.09
C GLY A 290 -6.89 19.24 20.86
N ALA A 291 -5.71 19.60 21.33
CA ALA A 291 -5.17 20.93 21.10
C ALA A 291 -4.61 21.17 19.69
N GLY A 292 -4.55 20.12 18.85
CA GLY A 292 -3.86 20.14 17.57
C GLY A 292 -4.71 19.80 16.36
N VAL A 293 -4.01 19.37 15.32
CA VAL A 293 -4.59 18.92 14.05
C VAL A 293 -4.14 17.50 13.77
N LEU A 294 -5.09 16.66 13.38
CA LEU A 294 -4.85 15.30 12.95
C LEU A 294 -4.98 15.22 11.43
N ALA A 295 -4.06 14.52 10.78
CA ALA A 295 -4.05 14.29 9.35
C ALA A 295 -4.08 12.79 9.05
N ILE A 296 -4.97 12.37 8.15
CA ILE A 296 -4.97 11.03 7.56
C ILE A 296 -4.26 11.15 6.22
N CYS A 297 -3.03 10.64 6.13
CA CYS A 297 -2.19 10.73 4.95
C CYS A 297 -2.30 9.44 4.12
N GLY A 298 -3.09 9.48 3.04
CA GLY A 298 -3.20 8.39 2.08
C GLY A 298 -2.23 8.55 0.90
N HIS A 299 -2.00 7.47 0.18
CA HIS A 299 -1.18 7.40 -1.03
C HIS A 299 0.26 7.90 -0.88
N ASP A 300 0.79 8.55 -1.88
CA ASP A 300 2.17 8.90 -2.12
C ASP A 300 2.98 9.44 -0.92
N GLY A 301 4.27 9.25 -1.00
CA GLY A 301 5.25 9.76 -0.05
C GLY A 301 5.80 8.71 0.90
N PRO A 302 6.89 9.04 1.60
CA PRO A 302 7.57 8.09 2.49
C PRO A 302 6.76 7.70 3.73
N GLU A 303 5.89 8.57 4.21
CA GLU A 303 5.01 8.33 5.38
C GLU A 303 3.53 8.19 4.97
N LYS A 304 3.26 7.63 3.80
CA LYS A 304 1.91 7.32 3.34
C LYS A 304 1.23 6.26 4.20
N ASP A 305 -0.08 6.22 4.13
CA ASP A 305 -0.94 5.29 4.87
C ASP A 305 -0.70 5.40 6.39
N THR A 306 -0.63 6.65 6.86
CA THR A 306 -0.42 6.98 8.27
C THR A 306 -1.46 7.98 8.77
N ILE A 307 -1.64 7.95 10.08
CA ILE A 307 -2.23 9.05 10.84
C ILE A 307 -1.09 9.86 11.44
N GLN A 308 -1.14 11.16 11.26
CA GLN A 308 -0.13 12.10 11.76
C GLN A 308 -0.80 13.17 12.62
N TYR A 309 -0.15 13.57 13.70
CA TYR A 309 -0.67 14.57 14.64
C TYR A 309 0.32 15.72 14.84
N ALA A 310 -0.19 16.94 14.78
CA ALA A 310 0.55 18.17 15.05
C ALA A 310 -0.15 18.99 16.15
N PRO A 311 0.39 19.06 17.37
CA PRO A 311 -0.17 19.91 18.45
C PRO A 311 -0.23 21.39 18.07
N ASP A 312 0.72 21.84 17.27
CA ASP A 312 0.83 23.23 16.79
C ASP A 312 0.23 23.46 15.38
N GLY A 313 -0.30 22.40 14.76
CA GLY A 313 -0.78 22.45 13.37
C GLY A 313 0.30 22.51 12.30
N LEU A 314 1.59 22.52 12.66
CA LEU A 314 2.72 22.67 11.74
C LEU A 314 3.69 21.50 11.75
N ASN A 315 3.92 20.92 12.90
CA ASN A 315 4.90 19.88 13.11
C ASN A 315 4.24 18.52 13.30
N PHE A 316 3.92 17.87 12.17
CA PHE A 316 3.26 16.56 12.15
C PHE A 316 4.22 15.43 12.49
N ASP A 317 3.83 14.59 13.43
CA ASP A 317 4.48 13.33 13.79
C ASP A 317 3.58 12.15 13.44
N VAL A 318 4.17 11.07 12.92
CA VAL A 318 3.44 9.81 12.67
C VAL A 318 3.05 9.20 14.01
N VAL A 319 1.74 8.99 14.21
CA VAL A 319 1.17 8.42 15.45
C VAL A 319 0.54 7.05 15.23
N ALA A 320 0.17 6.70 13.99
CA ALA A 320 -0.31 5.36 13.65
C ALA A 320 -0.09 5.04 12.18
N HIS A 321 0.03 3.75 11.84
CA HIS A 321 -0.11 3.23 10.49
C HIS A 321 -1.53 2.71 10.29
N VAL A 322 -2.10 2.98 9.13
CA VAL A 322 -3.46 2.57 8.78
C VAL A 322 -3.51 1.83 7.45
N THR A 323 -4.58 1.09 7.27
CA THR A 323 -4.82 0.30 6.07
C THR A 323 -6.04 0.87 5.35
N LEU A 324 -5.95 1.06 4.04
CA LEU A 324 -7.01 1.64 3.21
C LEU A 324 -7.56 2.96 3.78
N PRO A 325 -6.73 3.98 3.97
CA PRO A 325 -7.26 5.29 4.37
C PRO A 325 -8.20 5.85 3.30
N PRO A 326 -9.19 6.66 3.69
CA PRO A 326 -10.07 7.31 2.73
C PRO A 326 -9.31 8.25 1.81
N LEU A 327 -9.75 8.34 0.55
CA LEU A 327 -9.15 9.16 -0.49
C LEU A 327 -9.87 10.50 -0.59
N ALA A 328 -9.10 11.60 -0.63
CA ALA A 328 -9.62 12.97 -0.74
C ALA A 328 -10.88 13.14 0.12
N ALA A 329 -10.73 12.83 1.39
CA ALA A 329 -11.86 12.64 2.29
C ALA A 329 -12.40 13.97 2.81
N GLY A 330 -13.71 14.11 2.77
CA GLY A 330 -14.45 15.15 3.48
C GLY A 330 -15.01 14.61 4.80
N PRO A 331 -14.34 14.87 5.93
CA PRO A 331 -14.80 14.40 7.24
C PRO A 331 -16.04 15.17 7.71
N PHE A 332 -16.85 14.55 8.53
CA PHE A 332 -17.80 15.29 9.35
C PHE A 332 -17.11 15.74 10.64
N ALA A 333 -16.67 16.99 10.66
CA ALA A 333 -15.93 17.60 11.75
C ALA A 333 -16.56 18.97 12.13
N PRO A 334 -17.65 18.98 12.89
CA PRO A 334 -18.44 20.21 13.13
C PRO A 334 -17.67 21.31 13.89
N ASP A 335 -16.63 20.94 14.63
CA ASP A 335 -15.75 21.88 15.33
C ASP A 335 -14.61 22.47 14.45
N SER A 336 -14.55 22.15 13.15
CA SER A 336 -13.55 22.71 12.22
C SER A 336 -13.73 24.22 11.98
N TYR A 337 -14.92 24.76 12.20
CA TYR A 337 -15.31 26.14 11.90
C TYR A 337 -15.29 27.06 13.12
N GLY A 338 -15.11 26.48 14.29
CA GLY A 338 -14.87 27.23 15.51
C GLY A 338 -13.39 27.19 15.87
N ASP A 339 -12.93 28.16 16.64
CA ASP A 339 -11.58 28.15 17.21
C ASP A 339 -11.50 27.10 18.35
N ALA A 340 -11.67 25.84 17.97
CA ALA A 340 -11.76 24.73 18.91
C ALA A 340 -10.37 24.40 19.44
N ARG A 341 -10.09 24.79 20.68
CA ARG A 341 -8.86 24.44 21.40
C ARG A 341 -8.89 23.01 21.96
N ASP A 342 -10.00 22.30 21.81
CA ASP A 342 -10.19 20.91 22.24
C ASP A 342 -10.99 20.14 21.16
N GLY A 343 -10.34 19.92 20.00
CA GLY A 343 -10.93 19.23 18.86
C GLY A 343 -11.45 17.84 19.21
N LYS A 344 -12.69 17.57 18.83
CA LYS A 344 -13.36 16.30 19.15
C LYS A 344 -12.93 15.15 18.24
N GLY A 345 -12.41 15.44 17.06
CA GLY A 345 -12.13 14.43 16.05
C GLY A 345 -13.40 13.94 15.34
N ILE A 346 -13.29 12.80 14.65
CA ILE A 346 -14.33 12.34 13.71
C ILE A 346 -14.76 10.89 13.95
N THR A 347 -15.97 10.57 13.52
CA THR A 347 -16.49 9.20 13.47
C THR A 347 -16.79 8.75 12.04
N TRP A 348 -16.98 9.67 11.11
CA TRP A 348 -17.31 9.38 9.71
C TRP A 348 -17.01 10.57 8.80
N GLY A 349 -17.14 10.30 7.52
CA GLY A 349 -17.05 11.30 6.46
C GLY A 349 -17.36 10.67 5.11
N LEU A 350 -17.15 11.43 4.05
CA LEU A 350 -17.28 10.99 2.69
C LEU A 350 -15.90 10.90 2.04
N SER A 351 -15.76 9.96 1.11
CA SER A 351 -14.56 9.73 0.31
C SER A 351 -14.99 9.37 -1.09
N HIS A 352 -14.08 9.33 -2.04
CA HIS A 352 -14.39 8.75 -3.34
C HIS A 352 -13.65 7.44 -3.55
N ILE A 353 -14.21 6.58 -4.39
CA ILE A 353 -13.55 5.41 -4.92
C ILE A 353 -13.34 5.64 -6.42
N ALA A 354 -12.09 5.47 -6.83
CA ALA A 354 -11.78 5.31 -8.23
C ALA A 354 -11.96 3.84 -8.60
N THR A 355 -12.79 3.56 -9.60
CA THR A 355 -13.05 2.18 -10.04
C THR A 355 -11.81 1.54 -10.65
N GLU A 356 -11.77 0.21 -10.75
CA GLU A 356 -10.71 -0.55 -11.45
C GLU A 356 -10.49 -0.06 -12.88
N GLU A 357 -11.52 0.51 -13.45
CA GLU A 357 -11.49 1.20 -14.72
C GLU A 357 -11.00 2.65 -14.59
N MET A 358 -10.05 2.96 -13.70
CA MET A 358 -9.58 4.35 -13.50
C MET A 358 -9.16 5.08 -14.79
N LYS A 359 -8.83 4.33 -15.82
CA LYS A 359 -8.61 4.87 -17.16
C LYS A 359 -9.90 5.08 -17.95
N ARG A 360 -11.00 4.55 -17.47
CA ARG A 360 -12.29 4.46 -18.16
C ARG A 360 -13.46 4.77 -17.25
N GLY A 361 -13.22 4.68 -15.97
CA GLY A 361 -14.23 4.67 -14.94
C GLY A 361 -14.50 6.04 -14.41
N ASN A 362 -15.65 6.13 -13.87
CA ASN A 362 -16.09 7.26 -13.13
C ASN A 362 -15.83 7.00 -11.65
N SER A 363 -15.18 7.93 -11.01
CA SER A 363 -15.12 7.93 -9.54
C SER A 363 -16.51 8.18 -8.96
N TYR A 364 -16.77 7.66 -7.78
CA TYR A 364 -18.04 7.88 -7.09
C TYR A 364 -17.83 8.00 -5.59
N ILE A 365 -18.76 8.66 -4.92
CA ILE A 365 -18.67 8.95 -3.49
C ILE A 365 -19.16 7.76 -2.67
N VAL A 366 -18.48 7.51 -1.58
CA VAL A 366 -18.82 6.53 -0.54
C VAL A 366 -18.73 7.19 0.83
N ARG A 367 -19.37 6.62 1.81
CA ARG A 367 -19.17 6.95 3.22
C ARG A 367 -18.06 6.08 3.79
N PHE A 368 -17.17 6.68 4.58
CA PHE A 368 -16.29 5.95 5.49
C PHE A 368 -16.69 6.21 6.93
N ASP A 369 -16.51 5.22 7.77
CA ASP A 369 -16.63 5.29 9.22
C ASP A 369 -15.32 4.89 9.87
N CYS A 370 -15.00 5.47 11.03
CA CYS A 370 -13.74 5.28 11.74
C CYS A 370 -13.90 5.46 13.25
N ASN A 371 -12.80 5.29 13.99
CA ASN A 371 -12.72 5.43 15.44
C ASN A 371 -11.69 6.52 15.82
N LEU A 372 -11.91 7.75 15.37
CA LEU A 372 -11.00 8.88 15.61
C LEU A 372 -11.70 10.03 16.35
N ARG A 373 -12.69 9.71 17.19
CA ARG A 373 -13.34 10.70 18.05
C ARG A 373 -12.92 10.53 19.50
N ARG A 374 -12.44 11.61 20.11
CA ARG A 374 -12.04 11.64 21.52
C ARG A 374 -13.22 11.35 22.43
N GLY A 375 -12.97 10.54 23.45
CA GLY A 375 -13.99 10.15 24.42
C GLY A 375 -15.01 9.12 23.93
N LEU A 376 -14.86 8.63 22.69
CA LEU A 376 -15.72 7.60 22.12
C LEU A 376 -14.91 6.42 21.62
N GLU A 377 -15.22 5.23 22.09
CA GLU A 377 -14.56 3.99 21.68
C GLU A 377 -15.49 3.16 20.78
N ARG A 378 -14.99 2.77 19.61
CA ARG A 378 -15.70 1.94 18.62
C ARG A 378 -14.91 0.65 18.35
N PRO A 379 -15.06 -0.41 19.17
CA PRO A 379 -14.24 -1.62 19.09
C PRO A 379 -14.25 -2.33 17.73
N GLY A 380 -15.34 -2.20 16.95
CA GLY A 380 -15.47 -2.77 15.62
C GLY A 380 -14.52 -2.19 14.57
N PHE A 381 -13.77 -1.12 14.90
CA PHE A 381 -12.84 -0.44 14.00
C PHE A 381 -11.38 -0.77 14.31
N ARG A 382 -11.10 -1.96 14.80
CA ARG A 382 -9.75 -2.46 15.16
C ARG A 382 -9.34 -3.62 14.26
N GLY A 383 -8.27 -3.47 13.52
CA GLY A 383 -7.50 -4.52 12.82
C GLY A 383 -8.05 -5.02 11.47
N THR A 384 -7.36 -4.74 10.40
CA THR A 384 -7.56 -5.33 9.06
C THR A 384 -6.26 -5.48 8.30
N ASN A 385 -6.31 -6.30 7.23
CA ASN A 385 -5.21 -6.56 6.33
C ASN A 385 -5.68 -6.50 4.87
N ILE A 386 -4.82 -6.04 3.98
CA ILE A 386 -5.09 -5.96 2.53
C ILE A 386 -4.01 -6.64 1.72
N ARG A 387 -4.37 -7.01 0.50
CA ARG A 387 -3.45 -7.49 -0.53
C ARG A 387 -3.53 -6.59 -1.75
N PHE A 388 -2.45 -6.56 -2.52
CA PHE A 388 -2.41 -5.83 -3.77
C PHE A 388 -3.23 -6.57 -4.83
N PRO A 389 -4.10 -5.87 -5.55
CA PRO A 389 -4.88 -6.46 -6.63
C PRO A 389 -4.06 -6.60 -7.91
N GLU A 390 -4.52 -7.43 -8.82
CA GLU A 390 -3.88 -7.71 -10.11
C GLU A 390 -3.63 -6.45 -10.96
N ASP A 391 -4.60 -5.55 -11.03
CA ASP A 391 -4.52 -4.34 -11.85
C ASP A 391 -3.39 -3.39 -11.46
N VAL A 392 -2.91 -3.44 -10.23
CA VAL A 392 -1.71 -2.71 -9.79
C VAL A 392 -0.48 -3.14 -10.58
N TYR A 393 -0.32 -4.45 -10.80
CA TYR A 393 0.86 -5.00 -11.47
C TYR A 393 0.89 -4.71 -12.97
N PHE A 394 -0.27 -4.60 -13.61
CA PHE A 394 -0.40 -4.35 -15.04
C PHE A 394 -0.79 -2.92 -15.39
N SER A 395 -0.74 -1.99 -14.45
CA SER A 395 -0.91 -0.58 -14.80
C SER A 395 0.19 -0.15 -15.79
N PRO A 396 -0.07 0.76 -16.72
CA PRO A 396 0.94 1.25 -17.66
C PRO A 396 2.17 1.83 -16.99
N ASP A 397 2.03 2.23 -15.73
CA ASP A 397 3.11 2.80 -14.94
C ASP A 397 4.01 1.75 -14.32
N LEU A 398 3.51 0.53 -14.12
CA LEU A 398 4.25 -0.59 -13.51
C LEU A 398 4.69 -1.65 -14.53
N ALA A 399 3.96 -1.80 -15.63
CA ALA A 399 4.29 -2.78 -16.65
C ALA A 399 5.57 -2.43 -17.42
N LEU A 400 6.37 -3.42 -17.77
CA LEU A 400 7.44 -3.28 -18.75
C LEU A 400 6.82 -3.00 -20.13
N ASN A 401 7.28 -1.94 -20.77
CA ASN A 401 6.96 -1.62 -22.16
C ASN A 401 8.19 -1.88 -23.05
N GLU A 402 8.03 -1.80 -24.37
CA GLU A 402 9.12 -2.07 -25.33
C GLU A 402 10.36 -1.22 -25.08
N ARG A 403 10.19 0.04 -24.70
CA ARG A 403 11.29 0.96 -24.37
C ARG A 403 12.04 0.50 -23.12
N ASN A 404 11.35 0.04 -22.09
CA ASN A 404 11.96 -0.48 -20.87
C ASN A 404 12.57 -1.88 -21.06
N MET A 405 12.01 -2.68 -21.96
CA MET A 405 12.58 -3.98 -22.32
C MET A 405 13.93 -3.84 -23.07
N GLN A 406 14.10 -2.78 -23.86
CA GLN A 406 15.37 -2.46 -24.49
C GLN A 406 16.42 -2.00 -23.48
N ALA A 407 16.00 -1.41 -22.35
CA ALA A 407 16.88 -1.00 -21.24
C ALA A 407 17.34 -2.17 -20.35
N LEU A 408 17.01 -3.43 -20.68
CA LEU A 408 17.68 -4.62 -20.13
C LEU A 408 19.16 -4.71 -20.56
N THR A 409 19.61 -3.84 -21.44
CA THR A 409 21.02 -3.59 -21.72
C THR A 409 21.58 -2.65 -20.67
N TYR A 410 22.55 -3.13 -19.95
CA TYR A 410 23.25 -2.48 -18.85
C TYR A 410 23.82 -1.10 -19.23
N ALA A 411 23.35 -0.06 -18.56
CA ALA A 411 23.85 1.30 -18.71
C ALA A 411 24.91 1.62 -17.65
N SER A 412 25.88 2.45 -18.00
CA SER A 412 26.83 3.02 -17.04
C SER A 412 26.09 3.78 -15.94
N GLN A 413 26.61 3.74 -14.72
CA GLN A 413 26.01 4.40 -13.56
C GLN A 413 25.87 5.92 -13.80
N PRO A 414 24.64 6.50 -13.69
CA PRO A 414 24.49 7.93 -13.59
C PRO A 414 25.06 8.42 -12.25
N GLU A 415 25.58 9.64 -12.23
CA GLU A 415 25.92 10.31 -10.98
C GLU A 415 24.70 10.38 -10.07
N ARG A 416 24.87 9.92 -8.82
CA ARG A 416 23.81 9.92 -7.83
C ARG A 416 23.63 11.31 -7.24
N PRO A 417 22.42 11.89 -7.26
CA PRO A 417 22.18 13.17 -6.61
C PRO A 417 22.36 13.02 -5.10
N SER A 418 23.23 13.80 -4.51
CA SER A 418 23.28 13.98 -3.06
C SER A 418 22.30 15.08 -2.65
N GLU A 419 21.40 14.80 -1.73
CA GLU A 419 20.55 15.83 -1.15
C GLU A 419 21.02 16.20 0.25
N ALA A 420 21.57 17.39 0.36
CA ALA A 420 21.87 18.00 1.64
C ALA A 420 20.61 18.62 2.27
N ARG A 421 20.46 18.49 3.58
CA ARG A 421 19.42 19.16 4.34
C ARG A 421 19.48 20.68 4.09
N PRO A 422 18.37 21.34 3.70
CA PRO A 422 18.35 22.78 3.52
C PRO A 422 18.77 23.52 4.78
N LYS A 423 19.49 24.65 4.62
CA LYS A 423 19.84 25.53 5.75
C LYS A 423 18.63 26.30 6.31
N ALA A 424 17.52 26.38 5.56
CA ALA A 424 16.27 26.97 5.99
C ALA A 424 15.59 26.12 7.07
N PRO A 425 14.72 26.72 7.92
CA PRO A 425 13.90 25.96 8.84
C PRO A 425 13.07 24.89 8.09
N THR A 426 13.01 23.68 8.63
CA THR A 426 12.23 22.57 8.09
C THR A 426 11.28 22.02 9.14
N SER A 427 10.08 21.58 8.72
CA SER A 427 9.14 20.87 9.59
C SER A 427 9.75 19.56 10.11
N ARG A 428 9.21 19.02 11.20
CA ARG A 428 9.64 17.71 11.73
C ARG A 428 9.46 16.58 10.72
N ALA A 429 8.39 16.62 9.93
CA ALA A 429 8.19 15.65 8.86
C ALA A 429 9.28 15.71 7.81
N MET A 430 9.66 16.90 7.35
CA MET A 430 10.77 17.07 6.39
C MET A 430 12.12 16.70 7.00
N ALA A 431 12.36 17.03 8.28
CA ALA A 431 13.57 16.59 8.97
C ALA A 431 13.71 15.05 8.93
N ARG A 432 12.63 14.30 9.19
CA ARG A 432 12.64 12.83 9.09
C ARG A 432 12.99 12.33 7.69
N VAL A 433 12.55 13.00 6.64
CA VAL A 433 12.93 12.60 5.27
C VAL A 433 14.44 12.71 5.07
N TYR A 434 15.05 13.83 5.45
CA TYR A 434 16.49 14.02 5.30
C TYR A 434 17.32 13.11 6.21
N ASP A 435 16.86 12.90 7.45
CA ASP A 435 17.57 12.07 8.43
C ASP A 435 17.47 10.57 8.12
N ASN A 436 16.41 10.15 7.42
CA ASN A 436 16.11 8.74 7.10
C ASN A 436 15.90 8.51 5.60
N TYR A 437 16.60 9.23 4.76
CA TYR A 437 16.37 9.24 3.32
C TYR A 437 16.45 7.85 2.68
N GLY A 438 17.46 7.06 3.02
CA GLY A 438 17.63 5.70 2.51
C GLY A 438 16.50 4.76 2.92
N VAL A 439 15.88 4.99 4.08
CA VAL A 439 14.72 4.20 4.55
C VAL A 439 13.47 4.54 3.76
N TYR A 440 13.33 5.77 3.32
CA TYR A 440 12.10 6.19 2.64
C TYR A 440 12.13 5.92 1.14
N LYS A 441 12.92 6.50 0.36
CA LYS A 441 13.09 6.22 -1.08
C LYS A 441 14.24 7.04 -1.65
N ASP A 442 15.38 6.86 -1.11
CA ASP A 442 16.59 7.44 -1.67
C ASP A 442 16.93 6.81 -3.01
N GLN A 443 16.67 7.52 -4.09
CA GLN A 443 17.00 7.08 -5.44
C GLN A 443 18.52 6.93 -5.67
N GLY A 444 19.34 7.56 -4.84
CA GLY A 444 20.77 7.36 -4.83
C GLY A 444 21.24 6.14 -4.02
N SER A 445 20.34 5.47 -3.29
CA SER A 445 20.66 4.28 -2.51
C SER A 445 20.82 3.05 -3.39
N ASP A 446 21.77 2.20 -3.07
CA ASP A 446 21.93 0.88 -3.67
C ASP A 446 20.71 -0.03 -3.46
N PHE A 447 19.91 0.28 -2.45
CA PHE A 447 18.71 -0.46 -2.07
C PHE A 447 17.42 0.14 -2.63
N PHE A 448 17.50 1.12 -3.53
CA PHE A 448 16.32 1.68 -4.17
C PHE A 448 16.01 0.95 -5.48
N SER A 449 14.77 0.52 -5.63
CA SER A 449 14.23 0.05 -6.91
C SER A 449 12.71 0.24 -7.00
N ALA A 450 12.24 0.64 -8.16
CA ALA A 450 10.89 0.31 -8.59
C ALA A 450 10.90 -1.10 -9.20
N PHE A 451 9.77 -1.77 -9.12
CA PHE A 451 9.56 -3.06 -9.79
C PHE A 451 8.70 -2.86 -11.03
N ARG A 452 9.03 -3.53 -12.10
CA ARG A 452 8.27 -3.51 -13.35
C ARG A 452 7.87 -4.91 -13.74
N TYR A 453 6.65 -5.07 -14.22
CA TYR A 453 6.05 -6.38 -14.47
C TYR A 453 5.73 -6.60 -15.94
N SER A 454 5.98 -7.81 -16.43
CA SER A 454 5.65 -8.26 -17.78
C SER A 454 4.87 -9.56 -17.74
N ALA A 455 3.87 -9.65 -18.60
CA ALA A 455 3.27 -10.95 -18.90
C ALA A 455 4.30 -11.85 -19.61
N ILE A 456 4.24 -13.13 -19.31
CA ILE A 456 5.10 -14.15 -19.91
C ILE A 456 4.25 -15.20 -20.63
N SER A 457 4.83 -15.85 -21.63
CA SER A 457 4.14 -16.94 -22.34
C SER A 457 4.52 -18.32 -21.80
N GLY A 458 3.65 -19.29 -22.01
CA GLY A 458 3.84 -20.70 -21.62
C GLY A 458 3.42 -21.03 -20.19
N ILE A 459 3.78 -20.19 -19.20
CA ILE A 459 3.41 -20.37 -17.80
C ILE A 459 2.66 -19.17 -17.20
N GLY A 460 2.23 -18.25 -18.04
CA GLY A 460 1.40 -17.12 -17.67
C GLY A 460 -0.06 -17.49 -17.40
N LYS A 461 -0.94 -16.53 -17.61
CA LYS A 461 -2.38 -16.66 -17.33
C LYS A 461 -3.05 -17.72 -18.23
N GLU A 462 -3.71 -18.68 -17.60
CA GLU A 462 -4.46 -19.74 -18.28
C GLU A 462 -5.73 -20.08 -17.47
N LYS A 463 -6.86 -20.19 -18.15
CA LYS A 463 -8.14 -20.50 -17.51
C LYS A 463 -8.10 -21.90 -16.87
N GLY A 464 -8.50 -22.01 -15.62
CA GLY A 464 -8.58 -23.28 -14.89
C GLY A 464 -7.23 -23.82 -14.41
N VAL A 465 -6.15 -23.06 -14.57
CA VAL A 465 -4.81 -23.47 -14.13
C VAL A 465 -4.25 -22.45 -13.15
N THR A 466 -3.87 -22.88 -11.98
CA THR A 466 -3.09 -22.10 -11.02
C THR A 466 -1.60 -22.39 -11.20
N ARG A 467 -0.80 -21.33 -11.32
CA ARG A 467 0.67 -21.34 -11.24
C ARG A 467 1.10 -20.23 -10.30
N ARG A 468 1.80 -20.58 -9.23
CA ARG A 468 2.20 -19.64 -8.19
C ARG A 468 3.50 -20.07 -7.52
N ASP A 469 4.04 -19.19 -6.68
CA ASP A 469 5.19 -19.44 -5.82
C ASP A 469 6.37 -20.01 -6.62
N PRO A 470 6.94 -19.25 -7.56
CA PRO A 470 8.11 -19.74 -8.31
C PRO A 470 9.34 -19.81 -7.41
N SER A 471 10.14 -20.86 -7.57
CA SER A 471 11.49 -20.96 -7.02
C SER A 471 12.40 -19.87 -7.58
N LYS A 472 13.58 -19.70 -7.02
CA LYS A 472 14.67 -19.01 -7.72
C LYS A 472 14.78 -19.57 -9.14
N VAL A 473 15.04 -18.64 -10.08
CA VAL A 473 15.40 -19.03 -11.45
C VAL A 473 16.88 -19.38 -11.48
N ILE A 474 17.22 -20.57 -11.97
CA ILE A 474 18.64 -20.94 -12.21
C ILE A 474 18.93 -21.03 -13.69
N LYS A 475 20.21 -20.83 -14.07
CA LYS A 475 20.67 -21.01 -15.43
C LYS A 475 21.64 -22.20 -15.48
N VAL A 476 21.31 -23.20 -16.30
CA VAL A 476 22.17 -24.36 -16.53
C VAL A 476 22.52 -24.40 -18.02
N GLY A 477 23.79 -24.21 -18.36
CA GLY A 477 24.19 -23.92 -19.74
C GLY A 477 23.52 -22.64 -20.26
N GLU A 478 22.80 -22.73 -21.38
CA GLU A 478 22.06 -21.60 -21.96
C GLU A 478 20.56 -21.61 -21.60
N THR A 479 20.16 -22.46 -20.67
CA THR A 479 18.73 -22.66 -20.35
C THR A 479 18.43 -22.24 -18.93
N TYR A 480 17.40 -21.38 -18.75
CA TYR A 480 16.80 -21.04 -17.47
C TYR A 480 15.81 -22.12 -17.06
N TYR A 481 15.79 -22.45 -15.78
CA TYR A 481 14.86 -23.39 -15.14
C TYR A 481 14.16 -22.68 -13.99
N VAL A 482 12.87 -22.99 -13.80
CA VAL A 482 12.05 -22.56 -12.65
C VAL A 482 11.12 -23.69 -12.25
N TRP A 483 10.94 -23.88 -10.96
CA TRP A 483 9.94 -24.77 -10.36
C TRP A 483 8.85 -23.93 -9.68
N TYR A 484 7.61 -24.39 -9.72
CA TYR A 484 6.49 -23.63 -9.18
C TYR A 484 5.34 -24.54 -8.75
N THR A 485 4.51 -24.02 -7.88
CA THR A 485 3.25 -24.65 -7.47
C THR A 485 2.28 -24.63 -8.64
N ARG A 486 1.74 -25.81 -9.02
CA ARG A 486 0.75 -25.90 -10.08
C ARG A 486 -0.43 -26.78 -9.72
N ARG A 487 -1.60 -26.33 -10.08
CA ARG A 487 -2.84 -27.08 -9.96
C ARG A 487 -3.73 -26.84 -11.18
N GLN A 488 -4.35 -27.91 -11.69
CA GLN A 488 -5.24 -27.87 -12.85
C GLN A 488 -6.65 -28.29 -12.45
N THR A 489 -7.39 -27.36 -11.89
CA THR A 489 -8.81 -27.53 -11.58
C THR A 489 -9.43 -26.16 -11.42
N GLU A 490 -10.64 -25.96 -11.91
CA GLU A 490 -11.40 -24.77 -11.60
C GLU A 490 -11.62 -24.72 -10.08
N LEU A 491 -11.32 -23.53 -9.53
CA LEU A 491 -11.66 -23.24 -8.16
C LEU A 491 -13.11 -22.81 -8.10
N THR A 492 -13.92 -23.64 -7.51
CA THR A 492 -15.19 -23.21 -6.97
C THR A 492 -14.92 -22.81 -5.53
N TRP A 493 -15.14 -21.58 -5.16
CA TRP A 493 -14.86 -21.06 -3.82
C TRP A 493 -15.51 -21.94 -2.76
N GLN A 494 -14.67 -22.43 -1.91
CA GLN A 494 -15.11 -23.39 -0.94
C GLN A 494 -14.71 -23.02 0.50
N GLY A 495 -13.58 -22.33 0.67
CA GLY A 495 -13.01 -22.09 1.99
C GLY A 495 -12.73 -23.40 2.74
N ILE A 496 -12.17 -23.25 3.94
CA ILE A 496 -11.81 -24.38 4.81
C ILE A 496 -13.01 -25.26 5.14
N ALA A 497 -14.17 -24.66 5.40
CA ALA A 497 -15.37 -25.38 5.84
C ALA A 497 -15.93 -26.37 4.79
N ARG A 498 -15.49 -26.25 3.55
CA ARG A 498 -15.93 -27.13 2.46
C ARG A 498 -14.82 -28.01 1.90
N ALA A 499 -13.59 -27.93 2.45
CA ALA A 499 -12.50 -28.81 2.05
C ALA A 499 -12.83 -30.28 2.35
N SER A 500 -12.48 -31.16 1.42
CA SER A 500 -12.66 -32.62 1.54
C SER A 500 -11.52 -33.31 0.81
N GLU A 501 -11.50 -34.67 0.84
CA GLU A 501 -10.51 -35.44 0.07
C GLU A 501 -10.49 -35.10 -1.43
N ALA A 502 -11.65 -34.83 -2.01
CA ALA A 502 -11.80 -34.50 -3.43
C ALA A 502 -11.85 -32.97 -3.70
N ARG A 503 -11.88 -32.13 -2.69
CA ARG A 503 -12.15 -30.71 -2.83
C ARG A 503 -11.12 -29.87 -2.11
N PRO A 504 -10.41 -28.98 -2.82
CA PRO A 504 -9.41 -28.10 -2.22
C PRO A 504 -10.05 -26.98 -1.39
N ALA A 505 -9.31 -26.49 -0.39
CA ALA A 505 -9.65 -25.30 0.37
C ALA A 505 -9.19 -24.01 -0.32
N TRP A 506 -8.02 -24.04 -0.98
CA TRP A 506 -7.36 -22.90 -1.61
C TRP A 506 -6.75 -23.26 -2.95
N ASP A 507 -6.22 -22.29 -3.67
CA ASP A 507 -5.58 -22.47 -4.98
C ASP A 507 -4.28 -23.31 -4.94
N TRP A 508 -3.58 -23.33 -3.80
CA TRP A 508 -2.38 -24.16 -3.58
C TRP A 508 -2.71 -25.55 -2.98
N ASP A 509 -3.92 -25.76 -2.44
CA ASP A 509 -4.31 -27.05 -1.86
C ASP A 509 -4.46 -28.10 -2.96
N MET A 510 -3.98 -29.29 -2.72
CA MET A 510 -3.91 -30.40 -3.69
C MET A 510 -2.99 -30.12 -4.90
N ALA A 511 -2.01 -29.22 -4.76
CA ALA A 511 -1.06 -28.89 -5.82
C ALA A 511 0.12 -29.86 -5.86
N ASP A 512 0.74 -29.96 -7.04
CA ASP A 512 2.04 -30.56 -7.30
C ASP A 512 3.05 -29.48 -7.71
N ILE A 513 4.35 -29.77 -7.64
CA ILE A 513 5.40 -28.91 -8.15
C ILE A 513 5.70 -29.28 -9.59
N TRP A 514 5.62 -28.30 -10.48
CA TRP A 514 5.94 -28.40 -11.89
C TRP A 514 7.17 -27.57 -12.20
N TYR A 515 7.73 -27.76 -13.39
CA TYR A 515 8.85 -26.95 -13.85
C TYR A 515 8.70 -26.51 -15.31
N ALA A 516 9.39 -25.43 -15.63
CA ALA A 516 9.47 -24.90 -16.97
C ALA A 516 10.89 -24.44 -17.31
N THR A 517 11.17 -24.36 -18.59
CA THR A 517 12.45 -23.91 -19.14
C THR A 517 12.28 -22.74 -20.08
N SER A 518 13.31 -21.89 -20.17
CA SER A 518 13.34 -20.73 -21.07
C SER A 518 14.77 -20.43 -21.53
N ARG A 519 14.91 -19.75 -22.65
CA ARG A 519 16.21 -19.21 -23.09
C ARG A 519 16.32 -17.70 -22.91
N ASP A 520 15.20 -17.01 -22.69
CA ASP A 520 15.12 -15.54 -22.64
C ASP A 520 14.45 -15.00 -21.35
N GLY A 521 13.86 -15.89 -20.53
CA GLY A 521 13.12 -15.50 -19.33
C GLY A 521 11.74 -14.89 -19.59
N PHE A 522 11.28 -14.84 -20.86
CA PHE A 522 9.96 -14.35 -21.27
C PHE A 522 9.08 -15.44 -21.89
N ARG A 523 9.70 -16.32 -22.68
CA ARG A 523 9.01 -17.44 -23.32
C ARG A 523 9.41 -18.72 -22.60
N TRP A 524 8.47 -19.31 -21.91
CA TRP A 524 8.67 -20.50 -21.12
C TRP A 524 8.01 -21.72 -21.76
N HIS A 525 8.61 -22.84 -21.56
CA HIS A 525 8.10 -24.15 -21.99
C HIS A 525 7.83 -24.99 -20.73
N GLU A 526 6.54 -25.21 -20.43
CA GLU A 526 6.13 -26.07 -19.33
C GLU A 526 6.51 -27.51 -19.64
N GLN A 527 7.30 -28.15 -18.80
CA GLN A 527 7.87 -29.48 -19.04
C GLN A 527 7.03 -30.59 -18.38
N GLY A 528 6.43 -30.30 -17.23
CA GLY A 528 5.65 -31.28 -16.52
C GLY A 528 5.91 -31.25 -15.00
N PRO A 529 5.36 -32.27 -14.27
CA PRO A 529 5.55 -32.34 -12.82
C PRO A 529 6.98 -32.79 -12.49
N ALA A 530 7.67 -31.98 -11.64
CA ALA A 530 8.92 -32.38 -11.01
C ALA A 530 8.67 -33.22 -9.76
N LEU A 531 7.75 -32.76 -8.89
CA LEU A 531 7.37 -33.47 -7.68
C LEU A 531 5.85 -33.60 -7.60
N ARG A 532 5.36 -34.80 -7.39
CA ARG A 532 3.97 -35.10 -7.07
C ARG A 532 3.78 -35.20 -5.56
N ARG A 533 2.57 -35.03 -5.10
CA ARG A 533 2.15 -35.33 -3.72
C ARG A 533 2.60 -36.74 -3.33
N GLY A 534 2.86 -36.96 -2.04
CA GLY A 534 3.23 -38.28 -1.51
C GLY A 534 2.10 -39.28 -1.51
N ALA A 535 2.42 -40.54 -1.20
CA ALA A 535 1.42 -41.56 -0.94
C ALA A 535 0.60 -41.19 0.31
N ALA A 536 -0.66 -41.72 0.37
CA ALA A 536 -1.55 -41.49 1.50
C ALA A 536 -0.86 -41.79 2.85
N GLY A 537 -0.98 -40.90 3.80
CA GLY A 537 -0.37 -40.99 5.13
C GLY A 537 1.03 -40.40 5.25
N ARG A 538 1.68 -40.04 4.15
CA ARG A 538 2.95 -39.29 4.19
C ARG A 538 2.69 -37.83 4.62
N PHE A 539 3.72 -37.19 5.14
CA PHE A 539 3.65 -35.77 5.58
C PHE A 539 3.36 -34.76 4.45
N ASP A 540 3.45 -35.19 3.19
CA ASP A 540 3.29 -34.40 1.97
C ASP A 540 2.20 -34.99 1.03
N ASP A 541 1.23 -35.76 1.56
CA ASP A 541 0.23 -36.47 0.76
C ASP A 541 -0.88 -35.58 0.24
N ARG A 542 -1.13 -34.42 0.85
CA ARG A 542 -2.20 -33.50 0.46
C ARG A 542 -1.75 -32.45 -0.54
N ALA A 543 -0.61 -31.82 -0.28
CA ALA A 543 -0.06 -30.79 -1.16
C ALA A 543 1.47 -30.70 -1.04
N VAL A 544 2.13 -30.48 -2.17
CA VAL A 544 3.53 -30.03 -2.27
C VAL A 544 3.53 -28.73 -3.06
N PHE A 545 4.07 -27.67 -2.48
CA PHE A 545 3.93 -26.33 -3.02
C PHE A 545 5.03 -25.38 -2.53
N THR A 546 5.09 -24.19 -3.05
CA THR A 546 6.06 -23.14 -2.70
C THR A 546 7.49 -23.68 -2.69
N PRO A 547 8.03 -24.10 -3.86
CA PRO A 547 9.35 -24.67 -3.94
C PRO A 547 10.44 -23.60 -3.94
N ASP A 548 11.63 -23.97 -3.48
CA ASP A 548 12.86 -23.28 -3.80
C ASP A 548 13.97 -24.28 -4.16
N VAL A 549 14.97 -23.82 -4.90
CA VAL A 549 16.02 -24.68 -5.48
C VAL A 549 17.40 -24.31 -4.97
N LEU A 550 18.23 -25.31 -4.72
CA LEU A 550 19.67 -25.23 -4.49
C LEU A 550 20.39 -26.08 -5.52
N ALA A 551 21.40 -25.53 -6.19
CA ALA A 551 22.39 -26.29 -6.96
C ALA A 551 23.68 -26.34 -6.14
N HIS A 552 24.13 -27.53 -5.78
CA HIS A 552 25.28 -27.71 -4.90
C HIS A 552 26.00 -29.06 -5.20
N ASP A 553 27.30 -29.02 -5.35
CA ASP A 553 28.14 -30.20 -5.58
C ASP A 553 27.66 -31.11 -6.73
N GLY A 554 27.26 -30.46 -7.85
CA GLY A 554 26.81 -31.20 -9.04
C GLY A 554 25.42 -31.81 -8.93
N LYS A 555 24.69 -31.54 -7.86
CA LYS A 555 23.33 -31.99 -7.61
C LYS A 555 22.37 -30.83 -7.46
N TYR A 556 21.06 -31.12 -7.57
CA TYR A 556 19.96 -30.17 -7.40
C TYR A 556 19.09 -30.64 -6.25
N TYR A 557 18.66 -29.67 -5.41
CA TYR A 557 17.84 -29.90 -4.25
C TYR A 557 16.63 -28.98 -4.29
N LEU A 558 15.41 -29.53 -4.20
CA LEU A 558 14.17 -28.79 -4.09
C LEU A 558 13.66 -28.86 -2.66
N TYR A 559 13.57 -27.70 -2.04
CA TYR A 559 12.88 -27.54 -0.75
C TYR A 559 11.47 -27.08 -1.02
N TYR A 560 10.50 -27.61 -0.30
CA TYR A 560 9.09 -27.31 -0.59
C TYR A 560 8.24 -27.38 0.67
N GLN A 561 7.20 -26.57 0.69
CA GLN A 561 6.19 -26.59 1.74
C GLN A 561 5.27 -27.79 1.54
N THR A 562 4.80 -28.37 2.65
CA THR A 562 3.99 -29.59 2.63
C THR A 562 2.72 -29.46 3.45
N LEU A 563 1.70 -30.21 3.06
CA LEU A 563 0.49 -30.41 3.85
C LEU A 563 0.13 -31.88 3.87
N GLN A 564 -0.24 -32.39 5.04
CA GLN A 564 -0.75 -33.74 5.25
C GLN A 564 -2.26 -33.73 5.49
N GLY A 565 -2.98 -34.60 4.80
CA GLY A 565 -4.44 -34.78 4.92
C GLY A 565 -5.25 -33.54 4.52
N VAL A 566 -6.57 -33.63 4.66
CA VAL A 566 -7.47 -32.51 4.38
C VAL A 566 -7.13 -31.33 5.27
N TRP A 567 -6.96 -30.16 4.64
CA TRP A 567 -6.57 -28.95 5.36
C TRP A 567 -7.63 -28.50 6.37
N LYS A 568 -7.15 -28.21 7.57
CA LYS A 568 -7.91 -27.68 8.71
C LYS A 568 -7.19 -26.46 9.27
N GLN A 569 -7.88 -25.66 10.07
CA GLN A 569 -7.26 -24.48 10.69
C GLN A 569 -6.05 -24.84 11.56
N ARG A 570 -6.10 -25.99 12.26
CA ARG A 570 -5.01 -26.50 13.09
C ARG A 570 -3.99 -27.37 12.35
N SER A 571 -4.10 -27.52 11.02
CA SER A 571 -3.09 -28.21 10.22
C SER A 571 -1.75 -27.51 10.29
N ILE A 572 -0.69 -28.27 10.46
CA ILE A 572 0.67 -27.76 10.42
C ILE A 572 1.26 -27.89 9.02
N HIS A 573 2.15 -26.98 8.67
CA HIS A 573 2.94 -27.07 7.45
C HIS A 573 4.40 -27.24 7.82
N GLN A 574 5.12 -28.01 7.01
CA GLN A 574 6.52 -28.40 7.22
C GLN A 574 7.29 -28.16 5.92
N ILE A 575 8.60 -28.21 5.97
CA ILE A 575 9.43 -28.15 4.78
C ILE A 575 9.99 -29.55 4.46
N GLY A 576 9.62 -30.06 3.29
CA GLY A 576 10.17 -31.27 2.69
C GLY A 576 11.35 -30.96 1.77
N MET A 577 12.07 -31.98 1.33
CA MET A 577 13.15 -31.85 0.37
C MET A 577 13.20 -33.05 -0.57
N ALA A 578 13.58 -32.81 -1.83
CA ALA A 578 13.92 -33.84 -2.81
C ALA A 578 15.23 -33.44 -3.51
N TRP A 579 15.95 -34.43 -4.04
CA TRP A 579 17.20 -34.19 -4.76
C TRP A 579 17.27 -34.95 -6.09
N ALA A 580 18.10 -34.46 -7.01
CA ALA A 580 18.34 -35.06 -8.32
C ALA A 580 19.76 -34.77 -8.80
N ASP A 581 20.25 -35.57 -9.75
CA ASP A 581 21.56 -35.39 -10.41
C ASP A 581 21.46 -34.42 -11.62
N ALA A 582 20.23 -34.10 -12.06
CA ALA A 582 19.95 -33.17 -13.16
C ALA A 582 18.76 -32.28 -12.80
N PRO A 583 18.69 -31.05 -13.38
CA PRO A 583 17.61 -30.11 -13.02
C PRO A 583 16.20 -30.57 -13.43
N ASP A 584 16.11 -31.46 -14.39
CA ASP A 584 14.87 -32.11 -14.85
C ASP A 584 14.52 -33.41 -14.13
N GLY A 585 15.38 -33.87 -13.20
CA GLY A 585 15.18 -35.04 -12.39
C GLY A 585 15.86 -36.28 -12.99
N PRO A 586 15.44 -37.50 -12.63
CA PRO A 586 14.33 -37.79 -11.70
C PRO A 586 14.62 -37.39 -10.25
N TRP A 587 13.58 -36.89 -9.54
CA TRP A 587 13.69 -36.38 -8.19
C TRP A 587 13.43 -37.46 -7.14
N THR A 588 14.30 -37.58 -6.15
CA THR A 588 14.17 -38.48 -5.01
C THR A 588 13.77 -37.71 -3.76
N LYS A 589 12.60 -37.96 -3.20
CA LYS A 589 12.12 -37.34 -1.98
C LYS A 589 12.73 -37.95 -0.71
N LEU A 590 13.01 -37.13 0.29
CA LEU A 590 13.29 -37.60 1.64
C LEU A 590 12.01 -38.14 2.29
N ASP A 591 12.18 -39.13 3.16
CA ASP A 591 11.07 -39.78 3.88
C ASP A 591 10.52 -38.94 5.03
N GLN A 592 11.26 -37.95 5.47
CA GLN A 592 10.92 -37.06 6.57
C GLN A 592 11.13 -35.60 6.15
N PRO A 593 10.36 -34.65 6.69
CA PRO A 593 10.61 -33.23 6.44
C PRO A 593 12.00 -32.83 7.01
N VAL A 594 12.68 -31.93 6.31
CA VAL A 594 13.99 -31.40 6.73
C VAL A 594 13.86 -30.35 7.82
N LEU A 595 12.70 -29.67 7.88
CA LEU A 595 12.42 -28.69 8.94
C LEU A 595 10.97 -28.80 9.42
N ARG A 596 10.79 -28.79 10.72
CA ARG A 596 9.48 -28.91 11.39
C ARG A 596 9.14 -27.63 12.16
N PRO A 597 7.83 -27.33 12.34
CA PRO A 597 7.40 -26.28 13.26
C PRO A 597 7.98 -26.43 14.65
N GLY A 598 8.08 -25.33 15.36
CA GLY A 598 8.45 -25.32 16.75
C GLY A 598 7.37 -25.90 17.67
N ARG A 599 7.68 -25.94 18.98
CA ARG A 599 6.79 -26.49 19.99
C ARG A 599 5.45 -25.71 20.00
N ARG A 600 4.34 -26.44 19.94
CA ARG A 600 2.98 -25.89 20.08
C ARG A 600 2.73 -25.37 21.49
N GLY A 601 1.87 -24.37 21.60
CA GLY A 601 1.22 -24.00 22.83
C GLY A 601 -0.03 -24.84 23.10
N GLU A 602 -0.89 -24.35 23.98
CA GLU A 602 -2.13 -25.02 24.38
C GLU A 602 -3.33 -24.39 23.66
N PHE A 603 -4.24 -25.25 23.18
CA PHE A 603 -5.49 -24.83 22.56
C PHE A 603 -6.62 -24.70 23.57
N LEU A 604 -7.54 -23.76 23.34
CA LEU A 604 -8.80 -23.65 24.05
C LEU A 604 -9.84 -24.53 23.36
N GLY A 605 -10.17 -25.67 23.97
CA GLY A 605 -11.17 -26.60 23.46
C GLY A 605 -10.73 -27.40 22.21
N GLU A 606 -11.62 -28.25 21.75
CA GLU A 606 -11.37 -29.24 20.68
C GLU A 606 -11.74 -28.73 19.28
N ALA A 607 -12.38 -27.57 19.15
CA ALA A 607 -12.78 -27.00 17.87
C ALA A 607 -11.56 -26.75 16.96
N ASP A 608 -11.75 -26.93 15.66
CA ASP A 608 -10.72 -26.62 14.66
C ASP A 608 -10.58 -25.10 14.46
N ASP A 609 -10.13 -24.41 15.49
CA ASP A 609 -9.82 -22.98 15.49
C ASP A 609 -8.37 -22.75 15.91
N ALA A 610 -7.53 -22.31 14.99
CA ALA A 610 -6.12 -22.03 15.23
C ALA A 610 -5.88 -20.81 16.15
N ASN A 611 -6.90 -19.96 16.34
CA ASN A 611 -6.83 -18.76 17.17
C ASN A 611 -7.37 -18.97 18.60
N ALA A 612 -8.09 -20.08 18.84
CA ALA A 612 -8.58 -20.43 20.17
C ALA A 612 -7.46 -21.10 20.99
N ILE A 613 -6.60 -20.28 21.59
CA ILE A 613 -5.44 -20.73 22.35
C ILE A 613 -5.48 -20.25 23.81
N VAL A 614 -4.90 -21.05 24.70
CA VAL A 614 -4.63 -20.72 26.10
C VAL A 614 -3.23 -20.11 26.21
N SER A 615 -2.24 -20.72 25.53
CA SER A 615 -0.87 -20.22 25.45
C SER A 615 -0.30 -20.32 24.05
N PHE A 616 0.54 -19.37 23.66
CA PHE A 616 1.30 -19.45 22.41
C PHE A 616 2.41 -20.51 22.54
N GLY A 617 2.68 -21.21 21.46
CA GLY A 617 3.90 -21.99 21.29
C GLY A 617 5.09 -21.14 20.89
N GLU A 618 6.06 -21.75 20.25
CA GLU A 618 7.17 -21.04 19.65
C GLU A 618 6.68 -20.17 18.48
N TRP A 619 7.47 -19.19 18.09
CA TRP A 619 7.08 -18.18 17.09
C TRP A 619 6.66 -18.79 15.73
N ASP A 620 7.13 -20.00 15.41
CA ASP A 620 6.86 -20.77 14.20
C ASP A 620 6.11 -22.08 14.47
N SER A 621 5.33 -22.15 15.56
CA SER A 621 4.69 -23.38 16.05
C SER A 621 3.58 -23.92 15.15
N HIS A 622 3.03 -23.12 14.24
CA HIS A 622 1.92 -23.49 13.36
C HIS A 622 2.40 -23.92 11.98
N LYS A 623 3.13 -23.05 11.28
CA LYS A 623 3.47 -23.26 9.88
C LYS A 623 4.87 -22.77 9.57
N LEU A 624 5.58 -23.59 8.80
CA LEU A 624 6.77 -23.19 8.08
C LEU A 624 6.42 -23.11 6.60
N HIS A 625 6.63 -21.93 6.03
CA HIS A 625 6.27 -21.62 4.66
C HIS A 625 7.47 -21.12 3.87
N ASP A 626 7.33 -21.13 2.55
CA ASP A 626 8.14 -20.35 1.63
C ASP A 626 9.65 -20.52 1.90
N PRO A 627 10.18 -21.75 1.79
CA PRO A 627 11.61 -21.96 1.95
C PRO A 627 12.38 -21.12 0.92
N PHE A 628 13.50 -20.54 1.37
CA PHE A 628 14.43 -19.83 0.50
C PHE A 628 15.86 -20.23 0.90
N VAL A 629 16.57 -20.90 0.00
CA VAL A 629 17.87 -21.51 0.32
C VAL A 629 19.02 -20.80 -0.38
N LEU A 630 20.10 -20.55 0.36
CA LEU A 630 21.32 -19.91 -0.13
C LEU A 630 22.54 -20.65 0.41
N VAL A 631 23.69 -20.55 -0.28
CA VAL A 631 25.01 -20.84 0.31
C VAL A 631 25.57 -19.51 0.83
N TYR A 632 25.89 -19.48 2.11
CA TYR A 632 26.38 -18.26 2.72
C TYR A 632 27.32 -18.62 3.89
N ARG A 633 28.52 -18.03 3.91
CA ARG A 633 29.53 -18.26 4.97
C ARG A 633 29.85 -19.73 5.20
N GLY A 634 30.04 -20.48 4.11
CA GLY A 634 30.42 -21.90 4.14
C GLY A 634 29.32 -22.86 4.57
N GLN A 635 28.09 -22.40 4.73
CA GLN A 635 26.97 -23.24 5.15
C GLN A 635 25.77 -23.10 4.22
N ILE A 636 24.85 -24.06 4.29
CA ILE A 636 23.53 -24.01 3.65
C ILE A 636 22.59 -23.26 4.59
N TRP A 637 22.08 -22.13 4.15
CA TRP A 637 21.13 -21.31 4.89
C TRP A 637 19.73 -21.48 4.29
N LEU A 638 18.81 -21.97 5.10
CA LEU A 638 17.42 -22.13 4.77
C LEU A 638 16.61 -21.08 5.52
N TYR A 639 16.24 -20.01 4.82
CA TYR A 639 15.30 -19.03 5.31
C TYR A 639 13.87 -19.56 5.11
N TYR A 640 12.99 -19.21 6.02
CA TYR A 640 11.59 -19.66 5.98
C TYR A 640 10.66 -18.68 6.69
N LYS A 641 9.45 -18.57 6.19
CA LYS A 641 8.40 -17.85 6.89
C LYS A 641 7.82 -18.71 8.00
N GLY A 642 7.76 -18.15 9.21
CA GLY A 642 7.14 -18.79 10.37
C GLY A 642 5.81 -18.15 10.74
N VAL A 643 4.85 -18.98 11.17
CA VAL A 643 3.57 -18.53 11.72
C VAL A 643 3.30 -19.24 13.04
N GLN A 644 2.89 -18.48 14.02
CA GLN A 644 2.54 -18.97 15.34
C GLN A 644 1.05 -19.31 15.43
N PHE A 645 0.66 -20.34 16.15
CA PHE A 645 -0.74 -20.55 16.49
C PHE A 645 -1.33 -19.36 17.24
N GLY A 646 -2.61 -19.08 17.03
CA GLY A 646 -3.28 -17.92 17.59
C GLY A 646 -3.04 -16.62 16.83
N ARG A 647 -2.35 -16.69 15.70
CA ARG A 647 -2.06 -15.56 14.83
C ARG A 647 -2.50 -15.87 13.42
N THR A 648 -3.46 -15.13 12.93
CA THR A 648 -3.90 -15.24 11.53
C THR A 648 -3.09 -14.30 10.66
N TYR A 649 -3.02 -14.57 9.37
CA TYR A 649 -2.45 -13.67 8.37
C TYR A 649 -3.11 -12.29 8.31
N ARG A 650 -4.25 -12.13 8.97
CA ARG A 650 -4.99 -10.85 9.05
C ARG A 650 -4.46 -9.91 10.14
N HIS A 651 -3.56 -10.40 10.99
CA HIS A 651 -2.89 -9.60 11.99
C HIS A 651 -1.49 -9.26 11.51
N ASP A 652 -1.21 -8.00 11.31
CA ASP A 652 0.09 -7.49 10.85
C ASP A 652 1.30 -7.89 11.70
N LEU A 653 1.10 -8.62 12.80
CA LEU A 653 2.13 -8.94 13.78
C LEU A 653 2.44 -10.43 13.94
N GLY A 654 1.82 -11.30 13.17
CA GLY A 654 1.96 -12.74 13.37
C GLY A 654 2.95 -13.43 12.44
N ILE A 655 3.61 -12.68 11.57
CA ILE A 655 4.44 -13.23 10.50
C ILE A 655 5.83 -12.62 10.56
N GLY A 656 6.82 -13.49 10.47
CA GLY A 656 8.21 -13.13 10.31
C GLY A 656 8.97 -14.21 9.58
N TRP A 657 10.16 -13.90 9.16
CA TRP A 657 11.09 -14.84 8.56
C TRP A 657 12.18 -15.22 9.55
N GLY A 658 12.55 -16.48 9.55
CA GLY A 658 13.66 -17.02 10.32
C GLY A 658 14.65 -17.75 9.42
N ALA A 659 15.73 -18.21 9.97
CA ALA A 659 16.73 -19.04 9.31
C ALA A 659 17.05 -20.29 10.11
N ALA A 660 17.43 -21.33 9.37
CA ALA A 660 18.10 -22.50 9.89
C ALA A 660 19.31 -22.81 9.02
N THR A 661 20.38 -23.32 9.60
CA THR A 661 21.63 -23.62 8.88
C THR A 661 21.99 -25.11 8.98
N ALA A 662 22.68 -25.59 7.98
CA ALA A 662 23.24 -26.94 7.92
C ALA A 662 24.53 -26.98 7.10
N ASP A 663 25.37 -27.98 7.34
CA ASP A 663 26.59 -28.22 6.54
C ASP A 663 26.30 -29.10 5.30
N ASP A 664 25.21 -29.85 5.31
CA ASP A 664 24.75 -30.70 4.18
C ASP A 664 23.35 -30.23 3.72
N PRO A 665 23.06 -30.19 2.41
CA PRO A 665 21.73 -29.82 1.91
C PRO A 665 20.57 -30.65 2.44
N ARG A 666 20.83 -31.88 2.90
CA ARG A 666 19.83 -32.78 3.49
C ARG A 666 19.62 -32.54 5.01
N GLY A 667 20.38 -31.61 5.59
CA GLY A 667 20.36 -31.30 7.03
C GLY A 667 21.32 -32.18 7.85
N PRO A 668 21.18 -32.23 9.18
CA PRO A 668 20.08 -31.60 9.93
C PRO A 668 20.19 -30.07 9.97
N PHE A 669 19.07 -29.39 9.79
CA PHE A 669 18.98 -27.92 9.90
C PHE A 669 18.77 -27.49 11.35
N VAL A 670 19.59 -26.55 11.82
CA VAL A 670 19.52 -25.97 13.15
C VAL A 670 18.97 -24.56 13.05
N LYS A 671 17.81 -24.33 13.68
CA LYS A 671 17.15 -23.00 13.71
C LYS A 671 18.00 -21.98 14.46
N SER A 672 18.09 -20.77 13.90
CA SER A 672 18.76 -19.66 14.59
C SER A 672 18.07 -19.32 15.92
N PRO A 673 18.82 -19.10 17.01
CA PRO A 673 18.24 -18.64 18.27
C PRO A 673 17.70 -17.21 18.21
N LEU A 674 18.07 -16.44 17.17
CA LEU A 674 17.58 -15.07 16.94
C LEU A 674 16.21 -15.01 16.25
N ASN A 675 15.70 -16.14 15.74
CA ASN A 675 14.42 -16.19 15.06
C ASN A 675 13.26 -15.62 15.91
N PRO A 676 12.33 -14.86 15.32
CA PRO A 676 12.28 -14.43 13.93
C PRO A 676 13.28 -13.30 13.61
N LEU A 677 13.87 -13.33 12.42
CA LEU A 677 14.87 -12.38 11.94
C LEU A 677 14.25 -11.12 11.34
N THR A 678 13.03 -11.24 10.78
CA THR A 678 12.21 -10.12 10.35
C THR A 678 10.88 -10.11 11.10
N ASN A 679 10.20 -8.98 11.12
CA ASN A 679 8.87 -8.83 11.73
C ASN A 679 7.76 -8.68 10.70
N SER A 680 8.06 -8.85 9.44
CA SER A 680 7.16 -8.59 8.32
C SER A 680 7.50 -9.46 7.12
N GLY A 681 6.63 -9.42 6.13
CA GLY A 681 6.82 -10.10 4.88
C GLY A 681 6.12 -11.44 4.82
N HIS A 682 4.81 -11.43 4.51
CA HIS A 682 4.11 -12.67 4.16
C HIS A 682 4.80 -13.32 2.96
N GLU A 683 5.06 -12.51 1.95
CA GLU A 683 5.75 -12.93 0.74
C GLU A 683 7.09 -12.17 0.66
N THR A 684 8.18 -12.85 0.88
CA THR A 684 9.51 -12.24 0.93
C THR A 684 10.44 -13.04 0.04
N PHE A 685 11.31 -12.37 -0.69
CA PHE A 685 12.44 -13.03 -1.33
C PHE A 685 13.76 -12.44 -0.84
N LEU A 686 14.78 -13.25 -0.87
CA LEU A 686 16.12 -12.91 -0.37
C LEU A 686 17.16 -13.08 -1.47
N TYR A 687 18.27 -12.37 -1.34
CA TYR A 687 19.41 -12.54 -2.23
C TYR A 687 20.70 -12.05 -1.56
N PRO A 688 21.86 -12.62 -1.91
CA PRO A 688 23.15 -12.11 -1.47
C PRO A 688 23.45 -10.77 -2.13
N TYR A 689 23.94 -9.83 -1.33
CA TYR A 689 24.37 -8.52 -1.78
C TYR A 689 25.56 -8.05 -0.96
N ARG A 690 26.69 -7.85 -1.66
CA ARG A 690 27.97 -7.60 -0.97
C ARG A 690 28.21 -8.71 0.07
N GLU A 691 28.67 -8.35 1.26
CA GLU A 691 28.96 -9.29 2.36
C GLU A 691 27.71 -9.86 3.06
N GLY A 692 26.52 -9.38 2.75
CA GLY A 692 25.30 -9.71 3.47
C GLY A 692 24.15 -10.22 2.63
N ILE A 693 22.97 -10.22 3.22
CA ILE A 693 21.71 -10.67 2.63
C ILE A 693 20.71 -9.54 2.61
N VAL A 694 20.05 -9.32 1.49
CA VAL A 694 18.89 -8.44 1.35
C VAL A 694 17.62 -9.26 1.37
N ALA A 695 16.60 -8.77 2.09
CA ALA A 695 15.23 -9.28 2.06
C ALA A 695 14.29 -8.20 1.54
N VAL A 696 13.49 -8.53 0.54
CA VAL A 696 12.38 -7.69 0.06
C VAL A 696 11.10 -8.19 0.70
N ALA A 697 10.70 -7.53 1.79
CA ALA A 697 9.55 -7.92 2.61
C ALA A 697 8.26 -7.30 2.04
N SER A 698 7.39 -8.13 1.48
CA SER A 698 6.11 -7.69 0.93
C SER A 698 4.93 -8.15 1.78
N LEU A 699 3.80 -7.45 1.62
CA LEU A 699 2.56 -7.70 2.34
C LEU A 699 2.78 -7.63 3.88
N GLU A 700 1.94 -8.03 4.65
CA GLU A 700 1.74 -8.15 6.10
C GLU A 700 2.94 -7.80 7.00
N GLY A 701 2.63 -7.25 8.15
CA GLY A 701 3.58 -6.86 9.18
C GLY A 701 3.91 -5.36 9.23
N PRO A 702 4.48 -4.90 10.35
CA PRO A 702 4.73 -3.47 10.56
C PRO A 702 5.80 -2.87 9.63
N GLU A 703 6.73 -3.68 9.15
CA GLU A 703 7.77 -3.28 8.20
C GLU A 703 7.54 -3.86 6.80
N LYS A 704 6.27 -4.05 6.41
CA LYS A 704 5.90 -4.50 5.06
C LYS A 704 6.29 -3.50 4.00
N ASN A 705 6.48 -3.99 2.78
CA ASN A 705 6.86 -3.20 1.61
C ASN A 705 8.17 -2.43 1.86
N THR A 706 9.14 -3.13 2.43
CA THR A 706 10.49 -2.60 2.66
C THR A 706 11.56 -3.51 2.08
N MET A 707 12.70 -2.91 1.77
CA MET A 707 13.96 -3.62 1.65
C MET A 707 14.69 -3.60 2.98
N GLN A 708 15.20 -4.73 3.38
CA GLN A 708 15.92 -4.91 4.63
C GLN A 708 17.27 -5.58 4.33
N TYR A 709 18.32 -5.12 4.96
CA TYR A 709 19.68 -5.63 4.76
C TYR A 709 20.29 -6.11 6.06
N ALA A 710 20.88 -7.28 6.02
CA ALA A 710 21.61 -7.88 7.12
C ALA A 710 23.05 -8.24 6.69
N PRO A 711 24.09 -7.49 7.11
CA PRO A 711 25.48 -7.82 6.82
C PRO A 711 25.91 -9.19 7.35
N ASP A 712 25.24 -9.67 8.39
CA ASP A 712 25.50 -10.98 9.03
C ASP A 712 24.50 -12.08 8.62
N GLY A 713 23.50 -11.73 7.79
CA GLY A 713 22.41 -12.63 7.39
C GLY A 713 21.34 -12.84 8.49
N LEU A 714 21.46 -12.20 9.64
CA LEU A 714 20.60 -12.41 10.82
C LEU A 714 19.92 -11.13 11.32
N ASN A 715 20.62 -10.01 11.31
CA ASN A 715 20.12 -8.75 11.86
C ASN A 715 19.72 -7.80 10.75
N PHE A 716 18.47 -7.95 10.30
CA PHE A 716 17.90 -7.15 9.20
C PHE A 716 17.50 -5.75 9.66
N GLU A 717 18.08 -4.75 8.99
CA GLU A 717 17.71 -3.33 9.14
C GLU A 717 16.96 -2.85 7.91
N VAL A 718 15.93 -2.01 8.10
CA VAL A 718 15.19 -1.41 7.00
C VAL A 718 16.08 -0.38 6.30
N VAL A 719 16.38 -0.60 5.04
CA VAL A 719 17.26 0.23 4.20
C VAL A 719 16.52 0.94 3.06
N GLY A 720 15.29 0.57 2.78
CA GLY A 720 14.46 1.21 1.77
C GLY A 720 13.00 0.85 1.89
N LYS A 721 12.11 1.70 1.36
CA LYS A 721 10.69 1.41 1.17
C LYS A 721 10.40 1.20 -0.32
N VAL A 722 9.58 0.21 -0.61
CA VAL A 722 9.21 -0.16 -1.99
C VAL A 722 7.71 -0.11 -2.19
N SER A 723 7.31 0.12 -3.43
CA SER A 723 5.90 0.08 -3.85
C SER A 723 5.67 -1.13 -4.75
N ALA A 724 4.56 -1.83 -4.53
CA ALA A 724 4.19 -3.02 -5.29
C ALA A 724 5.37 -4.00 -5.47
N PRO A 725 6.01 -4.46 -4.38
CA PRO A 725 7.07 -5.46 -4.50
C PRO A 725 6.51 -6.77 -5.06
N PRO A 726 7.35 -7.60 -5.70
CA PRO A 726 6.91 -8.90 -6.18
C PRO A 726 6.44 -9.80 -5.02
N VAL A 727 5.47 -10.64 -5.32
CA VAL A 727 4.79 -11.53 -4.37
C VAL A 727 5.31 -12.95 -4.57
N ALA A 728 5.76 -13.60 -3.49
CA ALA A 728 6.35 -14.94 -3.50
C ALA A 728 7.33 -15.12 -4.68
N ALA A 729 8.31 -14.24 -4.72
CA ALA A 729 9.15 -14.09 -5.89
C ALA A 729 10.28 -15.13 -5.95
N GLY A 730 10.48 -15.68 -7.14
CA GLY A 730 11.66 -16.44 -7.53
C GLY A 730 12.63 -15.57 -8.31
N PRO A 731 13.60 -14.92 -7.67
CA PRO A 731 14.58 -14.08 -8.34
C PRO A 731 15.57 -14.91 -9.16
N TYR A 732 16.12 -14.33 -10.22
CA TYR A 732 17.33 -14.87 -10.86
C TYR A 732 18.55 -14.35 -10.10
N VAL A 733 19.17 -15.23 -9.33
CA VAL A 733 20.34 -14.92 -8.48
C VAL A 733 21.49 -15.83 -8.88
N PRO A 734 22.36 -15.40 -9.82
CA PRO A 734 23.37 -16.28 -10.41
C PRO A 734 24.43 -16.77 -9.41
N ASP A 735 24.66 -16.03 -8.34
CA ASP A 735 25.63 -16.34 -7.29
C ASP A 735 25.00 -16.86 -5.98
N ALA A 736 23.69 -17.21 -5.97
CA ALA A 736 23.01 -17.70 -4.78
C ALA A 736 23.63 -18.96 -4.16
N PHE A 737 24.35 -19.73 -4.95
CA PHE A 737 24.96 -21.01 -4.56
C PHE A 737 26.49 -20.95 -4.47
N MET A 738 27.04 -19.76 -4.63
CA MET A 738 28.48 -19.49 -4.55
C MET A 738 28.73 -18.69 -3.26
N ASP A 739 29.53 -19.22 -2.37
CA ASP A 739 29.97 -18.50 -1.18
C ASP A 739 31.05 -17.47 -1.52
N SER A 740 30.68 -16.51 -2.38
CA SER A 740 31.64 -15.51 -2.91
C SER A 740 32.01 -14.44 -1.87
N GLY A 741 31.23 -14.30 -0.78
CA GLY A 741 31.40 -13.20 0.19
C GLY A 741 31.17 -11.81 -0.40
N ASP A 742 30.73 -11.69 -1.66
CA ASP A 742 30.53 -10.45 -2.39
C ASP A 742 29.34 -10.59 -3.36
N GLY A 743 28.12 -10.63 -2.81
CA GLY A 743 26.89 -10.88 -3.55
C GLY A 743 26.60 -9.86 -4.64
N LEU A 744 26.19 -10.33 -5.81
CA LEU A 744 25.95 -9.54 -7.01
C LEU A 744 24.56 -8.84 -7.04
N GLY A 745 23.63 -9.30 -6.23
CA GLY A 745 22.26 -8.79 -6.24
C GLY A 745 21.40 -9.37 -7.36
N VAL A 746 20.33 -8.67 -7.72
CA VAL A 746 19.29 -9.18 -8.63
C VAL A 746 18.83 -8.12 -9.62
N THR A 747 18.52 -8.53 -10.85
CA THR A 747 17.98 -7.67 -11.91
C THR A 747 16.57 -8.06 -12.36
N TRP A 748 16.18 -9.32 -12.17
CA TRP A 748 14.88 -9.84 -12.58
C TRP A 748 14.56 -11.16 -11.88
N GLY A 749 13.32 -11.58 -12.03
CA GLY A 749 12.83 -12.88 -11.55
C GLY A 749 11.40 -13.10 -11.96
N LEU A 750 10.80 -14.14 -11.40
CA LEU A 750 9.38 -14.43 -11.56
C LEU A 750 8.62 -14.17 -10.26
N SER A 751 7.39 -13.78 -10.39
CA SER A 751 6.43 -13.57 -9.30
C SER A 751 5.10 -14.17 -9.70
N HIS A 752 4.19 -14.36 -8.78
CA HIS A 752 2.81 -14.67 -9.14
C HIS A 752 1.88 -13.50 -8.89
N ILE A 753 0.78 -13.46 -9.61
CA ILE A 753 -0.35 -12.57 -9.38
C ILE A 753 -1.55 -13.39 -9.01
N GLN A 754 -2.21 -13.01 -7.90
CA GLN A 754 -3.52 -13.53 -7.54
C GLN A 754 -4.58 -12.55 -8.02
N HIS A 755 -5.58 -13.07 -8.71
CA HIS A 755 -6.77 -12.31 -9.00
C HIS A 755 -7.51 -11.96 -7.71
N GLY A 756 -7.71 -10.68 -7.49
CA GLY A 756 -8.56 -10.01 -6.52
C GLY A 756 -9.14 -10.75 -5.32
N HIS A 757 -9.89 -10.07 -4.50
CA HIS A 757 -10.56 -10.64 -3.32
C HIS A 757 -11.63 -11.70 -3.61
N ASP A 758 -12.07 -11.80 -4.85
CA ASP A 758 -12.72 -13.01 -5.34
C ASP A 758 -11.70 -14.14 -5.53
N GLY A 759 -10.63 -14.13 -4.77
CA GLY A 759 -9.64 -15.21 -4.64
C GLY A 759 -10.22 -16.60 -4.53
N ALA A 760 -11.52 -16.59 -4.40
CA ALA A 760 -12.45 -17.62 -4.56
C ALA A 760 -12.44 -18.29 -5.91
N LEU A 761 -12.30 -17.57 -6.94
CA LEU A 761 -12.61 -18.02 -8.29
C LEU A 761 -11.45 -17.85 -9.25
N ALA A 762 -10.33 -17.29 -8.78
CA ALA A 762 -9.25 -16.93 -9.67
C ALA A 762 -8.03 -17.81 -9.47
N ASN A 763 -7.49 -18.22 -10.58
CA ASN A 763 -6.23 -18.93 -10.62
C ASN A 763 -5.07 -17.93 -10.60
N ALA A 764 -4.12 -18.13 -9.71
CA ALA A 764 -2.86 -17.40 -9.75
C ALA A 764 -2.06 -17.77 -11.01
N TYR A 765 -1.26 -16.86 -11.50
CA TYR A 765 -0.39 -17.08 -12.67
C TYR A 765 0.93 -16.34 -12.51
N LEU A 766 1.95 -16.78 -13.25
CA LEU A 766 3.29 -16.24 -13.17
C LEU A 766 3.47 -15.04 -14.10
N VAL A 767 4.26 -14.10 -13.62
CA VAL A 767 4.72 -12.92 -14.35
C VAL A 767 6.21 -12.73 -14.13
N ARG A 768 6.87 -12.02 -15.03
CA ARG A 768 8.23 -11.57 -14.82
C ARG A 768 8.21 -10.20 -14.11
N PHE A 769 9.08 -10.02 -13.12
CA PHE A 769 9.46 -8.72 -12.62
C PHE A 769 10.89 -8.38 -13.01
N ASP A 770 11.15 -7.11 -13.20
CA ASP A 770 12.48 -6.54 -13.39
C ASP A 770 12.71 -5.44 -12.35
N CYS A 771 13.96 -5.28 -11.91
CA CYS A 771 14.33 -4.35 -10.85
C CYS A 771 15.76 -3.81 -11.03
N ASN A 772 16.15 -2.89 -10.16
CA ASN A 772 17.46 -2.24 -10.14
C ASN A 772 18.18 -2.53 -8.82
N LEU A 773 18.45 -3.79 -8.54
CA LEU A 773 19.03 -4.27 -7.28
C LEU A 773 20.33 -5.06 -7.50
N SER A 774 21.04 -4.79 -8.58
CA SER A 774 22.37 -5.34 -8.82
C SER A 774 23.45 -4.39 -8.31
N ARG A 775 24.48 -4.94 -7.71
CA ARG A 775 25.66 -4.19 -7.25
C ARG A 775 26.37 -3.44 -8.40
N ASP A 776 26.50 -4.10 -9.55
CA ASP A 776 27.33 -3.62 -10.67
C ASP A 776 26.51 -2.97 -11.81
N ILE A 777 25.19 -3.09 -11.76
CA ILE A 777 24.32 -2.72 -12.86
C ILE A 777 23.28 -1.73 -12.39
N GLN A 778 23.26 -0.55 -13.02
CA GLN A 778 22.28 0.50 -12.75
C GLN A 778 21.28 0.60 -13.90
N ARG A 779 19.99 0.61 -13.56
CA ARG A 779 18.89 0.70 -14.51
C ARG A 779 18.07 1.97 -14.19
N ALA A 780 18.47 3.08 -14.84
CA ALA A 780 17.94 4.41 -14.54
C ALA A 780 16.39 4.52 -14.56
N ASP A 781 15.75 3.76 -15.46
CA ASP A 781 14.27 3.74 -15.57
C ASP A 781 13.55 3.15 -14.34
N PHE A 782 14.30 2.54 -13.41
CA PHE A 782 13.77 1.91 -12.20
C PHE A 782 13.86 2.78 -10.95
N TYR A 783 14.24 4.05 -11.07
CA TYR A 783 14.32 4.96 -9.93
C TYR A 783 12.99 5.63 -9.57
N ARG A 784 11.94 5.45 -10.37
CA ARG A 784 10.66 6.08 -10.11
C ARG A 784 9.85 5.28 -9.10
N ALA A 785 9.38 5.96 -8.05
CA ALA A 785 8.40 5.39 -7.14
C ALA A 785 7.03 5.28 -7.81
N TRP A 786 6.30 4.24 -7.43
CA TRP A 786 5.00 3.94 -7.99
C TRP A 786 3.90 4.23 -6.99
N ASN A 787 2.84 4.84 -7.51
CA ASN A 787 1.58 4.99 -6.82
C ASN A 787 0.64 3.88 -7.26
N TYR A 788 -0.05 3.25 -6.32
CA TYR A 788 -1.10 2.29 -6.60
C TYR A 788 -2.37 2.68 -5.85
N ARG A 789 -3.50 2.28 -6.38
CA ARG A 789 -4.79 2.50 -5.78
C ARG A 789 -5.49 1.17 -5.54
N PHE A 790 -6.30 1.13 -4.50
CA PHE A 790 -7.04 -0.08 -4.17
C PHE A 790 -8.24 -0.23 -5.09
N PRO A 791 -8.53 -1.42 -5.60
CA PRO A 791 -9.72 -1.66 -6.40
C PRO A 791 -10.98 -1.57 -5.55
N GLU A 792 -12.09 -1.28 -6.22
CA GLU A 792 -13.41 -1.14 -5.60
C GLU A 792 -13.78 -2.34 -4.70
N SER A 793 -13.51 -3.57 -5.16
CA SER A 793 -13.84 -4.80 -4.43
C SER A 793 -13.19 -4.87 -3.03
N VAL A 794 -12.05 -4.23 -2.82
CA VAL A 794 -11.38 -4.21 -1.52
C VAL A 794 -12.15 -3.37 -0.52
N TYR A 795 -12.66 -2.20 -0.92
CA TYR A 795 -13.40 -1.29 -0.04
C TYR A 795 -14.71 -1.88 0.47
N PHE A 796 -15.35 -2.72 -0.33
CA PHE A 796 -16.63 -3.37 0.00
C PHE A 796 -16.49 -4.84 0.39
N SER A 797 -15.29 -5.31 0.65
CA SER A 797 -15.08 -6.64 1.21
C SER A 797 -15.70 -6.72 2.61
N ARG A 798 -16.04 -7.93 3.04
CA ARG A 798 -16.65 -8.18 4.35
C ARG A 798 -15.92 -7.52 5.52
N ASP A 799 -14.59 -7.42 5.44
CA ASP A 799 -13.75 -6.89 6.52
C ASP A 799 -13.71 -5.35 6.52
N PHE A 800 -14.06 -4.69 5.41
CA PHE A 800 -14.01 -3.24 5.24
C PHE A 800 -15.37 -2.55 5.12
N ALA A 801 -16.45 -3.28 4.85
CA ALA A 801 -17.79 -2.72 4.79
C ALA A 801 -18.42 -2.58 6.17
N LEU A 802 -19.25 -1.54 6.37
CA LEU A 802 -20.14 -1.44 7.54
C LEU A 802 -21.23 -2.50 7.46
N SER A 803 -21.42 -3.26 8.54
CA SER A 803 -22.63 -4.06 8.73
C SER A 803 -23.85 -3.18 9.01
N ASP A 804 -25.06 -3.74 8.94
CA ASP A 804 -26.28 -2.98 9.23
C ASP A 804 -26.34 -2.52 10.69
N GLU A 805 -25.81 -3.31 11.64
CA GLU A 805 -25.67 -2.91 13.04
C GLU A 805 -24.72 -1.72 13.19
N MET A 806 -23.59 -1.72 12.48
CA MET A 806 -22.63 -0.60 12.50
C MET A 806 -23.19 0.66 11.83
N LYS A 807 -24.07 0.53 10.83
CA LYS A 807 -24.78 1.69 10.24
C LYS A 807 -25.77 2.30 11.24
N ALA A 808 -26.51 1.45 11.94
CA ALA A 808 -27.44 1.90 12.98
C ALA A 808 -26.69 2.60 14.14
N GLU A 809 -25.56 2.06 14.57
CA GLU A 809 -24.67 2.70 15.54
C GLU A 809 -24.16 4.06 15.02
N ALA A 810 -23.74 4.14 13.77
CA ALA A 810 -23.26 5.39 13.17
C ALA A 810 -24.34 6.47 13.12
N LEU A 811 -25.60 6.10 12.86
CA LEU A 811 -26.74 7.01 12.89
C LEU A 811 -27.08 7.49 14.31
N ALA A 812 -27.05 6.59 15.30
CA ALA A 812 -27.25 6.93 16.70
C ALA A 812 -26.15 7.86 17.24
N LEU A 813 -24.90 7.64 16.83
CA LEU A 813 -23.77 8.50 17.18
C LEU A 813 -23.88 9.90 16.56
N ALA A 814 -24.35 10.00 15.33
CA ALA A 814 -24.60 11.30 14.69
C ALA A 814 -25.61 12.13 15.50
N ALA A 815 -26.67 11.51 16.01
CA ALA A 815 -27.66 12.19 16.85
C ALA A 815 -27.09 12.64 18.21
N ALA A 816 -26.26 11.80 18.86
CA ALA A 816 -25.61 12.13 20.14
C ALA A 816 -24.57 13.26 20.02
N ILE A 817 -23.88 13.34 18.90
CA ILE A 817 -22.91 14.40 18.60
C ILE A 817 -23.58 15.74 18.41
N ASP A 818 -24.82 15.75 17.90
CA ASP A 818 -25.61 16.99 17.72
C ASP A 818 -26.08 17.63 19.03
N GLU A 819 -26.35 16.83 20.05
CA GLU A 819 -26.71 17.39 21.37
C GLU A 819 -25.51 18.09 22.02
N ASP A 820 -24.28 17.63 21.73
CA ASP A 820 -23.02 18.15 22.29
C ASP A 820 -22.42 19.33 21.47
N THR A 821 -22.84 19.49 20.21
CA THR A 821 -22.27 20.45 19.25
C THR A 821 -23.29 21.49 18.75
N ARG A 822 -24.40 21.68 19.44
CA ARG A 822 -25.27 22.83 19.17
C ARG A 822 -24.45 24.10 19.40
N VAL A 823 -23.80 24.54 18.35
CA VAL A 823 -23.41 25.93 18.23
C VAL A 823 -24.72 26.65 18.00
N ASP A 824 -25.16 27.43 18.99
CA ASP A 824 -26.24 28.35 18.79
C ASP A 824 -25.95 29.13 17.51
N ALA A 825 -26.73 28.87 16.46
CA ALA A 825 -26.67 29.64 15.25
C ALA A 825 -26.96 31.09 15.62
N PRO A 826 -26.12 32.08 15.21
CA PRO A 826 -26.31 33.45 15.54
C PRO A 826 -27.62 33.99 14.95
#